data_1d80cbc748fa0e0690a68881c3638a45
#
_entry.id   1d80cbc748fa0e0690a68881c3638a45
#
_cell.length_a   1.000
_cell.length_b   1.000
_cell.length_c   1.000
_cell.angle_alpha   90.00
_cell.angle_beta   90.00
_cell.angle_gamma   90.00
#
_symmetry.space_group_name_H-M   'P 1'
#
loop_
_entity.id
_entity.type
_entity.pdbx_description
1 polymer ?
#
loop_
_entity_poly.entity_id
_entity_poly.type
_entity_poly.pdbx_seq_one_letter_code
_entity_poly.pdbx_strand_id
1 'polypeptide(L)'
;MPPVTAAGVLAGRADEMALLDGLLRDLARGAGNAVLIEGEPGIGKTALVRAALTSTAHGPSPGAHHGSQWGCQVFWGAGDELGQELPLHPFLDALQVRAASANARRTTIAGLLRGEVATDRGADVPALLAEQLIALIIDETDVRPVALVIDDLHWADPASLRLWVRLARTARQVPLLLIGLTRPVPQREDLLALRRAVDGAHRVQLGSLSQPAVAELVGTLAGGRPDPGLLKLADGAAGNPLYLTELIAALARADGITVSPAGAAQLAADNAPDSLPGAIADRLGFVSAPTREVLRAAALLGVQFAITDLVVVLGKSVTDLVHALDEARTTGVLIDSGDVLAFRHPLIREALYAEMPASVRAAWHRDAGHSLAAAGAAPERVARQLLRGPADGEGWMLDWLTTSADSLVSQAPGVAAELLAQTVAAIPAGSGRRGWLAGRLADALYRTGDRAAAVQVAERALGYAADPDLVVDLHWTLAQCRMLAGAAEESFATIERALAAPGLSTTHRARLLVLSARTHLYFGEVDAAGREATGALALAAASSDGWATGWAVHVLAVAATIRGELAEALPLYDRGLAVAETDPTLADLGLLLLVNKAVTLCNLSRYAEALATAERSRQLAGQIGTTFRLAQAHGVLGQLFFETGRWDDALAEIDTVPMDLKEPAAACGEFGTLAVISFHRNQPEAARRHLAAAEPHAERFGQRLMPPLLLARSLDREQAGSSVDALEVLTAALDGSFDDIGETEELLADAVRLAVRIGDKTTAQTLTGQVAALARGSQIPHQQANALYSRGLVDRDHAVLLEAAQRYAEAGQPLPRARALEAAAECLVEVEDRAGARLVFEQAIEVYEFLGAEADLNRVQAEFRSYGIRRGPHSKHRRAQSGWESLTDMELRVAALVEEGLSNPEIAARLVLSRRTVSAHVSHILKKLDVATRAEVARESALRARTPQ
;
A
#
# COMPACT_ATOMS: atom_id res chain seq x y z
N MET A 1 17.35 -14.25 -48.76
CA MET A 1 16.52 -13.04 -48.43
C MET A 1 16.80 -12.65 -46.99
N PRO A 2 17.01 -11.37 -46.63
CA PRO A 2 17.21 -10.99 -45.25
C PRO A 2 15.92 -11.25 -44.45
N PRO A 3 16.01 -11.60 -43.13
CA PRO A 3 14.84 -11.83 -42.33
C PRO A 3 14.02 -10.54 -42.23
N VAL A 4 12.78 -10.59 -42.69
CA VAL A 4 11.82 -9.49 -42.51
C VAL A 4 11.55 -9.38 -41.00
N THR A 5 12.28 -8.52 -40.34
CA THR A 5 11.89 -8.00 -39.04
C THR A 5 10.62 -7.21 -39.26
N ALA A 6 9.48 -7.79 -38.93
CA ALA A 6 8.18 -7.11 -38.91
C ALA A 6 8.17 -6.05 -37.79
N ALA A 7 8.99 -5.02 -37.97
CA ALA A 7 8.90 -3.81 -37.16
C ALA A 7 7.80 -2.93 -37.73
N GLY A 8 6.65 -2.88 -37.05
CA GLY A 8 5.85 -1.66 -37.09
C GLY A 8 4.51 -1.63 -37.80
N VAL A 9 3.91 -2.73 -38.26
CA VAL A 9 2.52 -2.65 -38.78
C VAL A 9 1.54 -3.22 -37.78
N LEU A 10 0.81 -2.33 -37.08
CA LEU A 10 -0.33 -2.66 -36.21
C LEU A 10 -1.62 -2.54 -37.05
N ALA A 11 -1.93 -3.57 -37.81
CA ALA A 11 -3.16 -3.60 -38.60
C ALA A 11 -4.41 -3.53 -37.68
N GLY A 12 -5.34 -2.65 -37.98
CA GLY A 12 -6.65 -2.55 -37.35
C GLY A 12 -6.64 -2.13 -35.85
N ARG A 13 -5.61 -1.38 -35.38
CA ARG A 13 -5.49 -0.89 -33.98
C ARG A 13 -5.35 0.64 -33.90
N ALA A 14 -6.00 1.36 -34.79
CA ALA A 14 -5.85 2.81 -34.88
C ALA A 14 -6.43 3.55 -33.65
N ASP A 15 -7.57 3.11 -33.14
CA ASP A 15 -8.24 3.75 -32.01
C ASP A 15 -7.44 3.54 -30.70
N GLU A 16 -6.96 2.32 -30.47
CA GLU A 16 -6.13 1.99 -29.31
C GLU A 16 -4.78 2.72 -29.35
N MET A 17 -4.18 2.85 -30.54
CA MET A 17 -2.97 3.66 -30.72
C MET A 17 -3.22 5.14 -30.44
N ALA A 18 -4.33 5.70 -30.92
CA ALA A 18 -4.69 7.11 -30.68
C ALA A 18 -4.88 7.40 -29.18
N LEU A 19 -5.46 6.45 -28.42
CA LEU A 19 -5.60 6.56 -26.97
C LEU A 19 -4.23 6.57 -26.28
N LEU A 20 -3.36 5.62 -26.60
CA LEU A 20 -2.01 5.54 -25.98
C LEU A 20 -1.14 6.75 -26.36
N ASP A 21 -1.20 7.22 -27.59
CA ASP A 21 -0.54 8.45 -28.04
C ASP A 21 -1.07 9.69 -27.30
N GLY A 22 -2.37 9.72 -26.97
CA GLY A 22 -2.99 10.74 -26.12
C GLY A 22 -2.38 10.74 -24.73
N LEU A 23 -2.37 9.58 -24.06
CA LEU A 23 -1.82 9.42 -22.72
C LEU A 23 -0.31 9.72 -22.65
N LEU A 24 0.46 9.36 -23.67
CA LEU A 24 1.89 9.67 -23.76
C LEU A 24 2.15 11.17 -23.97
N ARG A 25 1.29 11.87 -24.74
CA ARG A 25 1.35 13.33 -24.86
C ARG A 25 1.01 14.03 -23.55
N ASP A 26 0.06 13.51 -22.79
CA ASP A 26 -0.30 14.06 -21.48
C ASP A 26 0.81 13.80 -20.47
N LEU A 27 1.43 12.60 -20.50
CA LEU A 27 2.63 12.29 -19.70
C LEU A 27 3.77 13.26 -19.99
N ALA A 28 4.05 13.55 -21.26
CA ALA A 28 5.09 14.51 -21.65
C ALA A 28 4.81 15.94 -21.16
N ARG A 29 3.54 16.27 -20.87
CA ARG A 29 3.13 17.55 -20.25
C ARG A 29 3.13 17.50 -18.73
N GLY A 30 3.53 16.39 -18.12
CA GLY A 30 3.58 16.18 -16.67
C GLY A 30 2.31 15.61 -16.05
N ALA A 31 1.30 15.25 -16.84
CA ALA A 31 0.08 14.61 -16.37
C ALA A 31 0.20 13.09 -16.46
N GLY A 32 0.17 12.42 -15.31
CA GLY A 32 0.23 10.96 -15.27
C GLY A 32 -1.15 10.31 -15.27
N ASN A 33 -1.17 9.02 -15.64
CA ASN A 33 -2.40 8.23 -15.71
C ASN A 33 -2.13 6.74 -15.56
N ALA A 34 -3.19 5.93 -15.46
CA ALA A 34 -3.12 4.48 -15.49
C ALA A 34 -4.02 3.93 -16.59
N VAL A 35 -3.54 2.93 -17.34
CA VAL A 35 -4.29 2.22 -18.37
C VAL A 35 -4.16 0.72 -18.19
N LEU A 36 -5.27 0.00 -18.34
CA LEU A 36 -5.33 -1.45 -18.30
C LEU A 36 -5.77 -1.99 -19.66
N ILE A 37 -4.92 -2.83 -20.28
CA ILE A 37 -5.17 -3.45 -21.58
C ILE A 37 -5.41 -4.95 -21.37
N GLU A 38 -6.61 -5.38 -21.72
CA GLU A 38 -7.05 -6.77 -21.57
C GLU A 38 -7.21 -7.42 -22.93
N GLY A 39 -6.95 -8.72 -23.02
CA GLY A 39 -7.17 -9.46 -24.26
C GLY A 39 -6.56 -10.86 -24.21
N GLU A 40 -6.95 -11.71 -25.14
CA GLU A 40 -6.49 -13.08 -25.23
C GLU A 40 -4.97 -13.20 -25.46
N PRO A 41 -4.37 -14.37 -25.19
CA PRO A 41 -2.98 -14.64 -25.55
C PRO A 41 -2.72 -14.39 -27.05
N GLY A 42 -1.62 -13.71 -27.36
CA GLY A 42 -1.25 -13.48 -28.75
C GLY A 42 -2.05 -12.40 -29.50
N ILE A 43 -3.03 -11.73 -28.86
CA ILE A 43 -3.90 -10.73 -29.49
C ILE A 43 -3.18 -9.40 -29.81
N GLY A 44 -1.92 -9.25 -29.37
CA GLY A 44 -1.09 -8.10 -29.74
C GLY A 44 -0.98 -7.02 -28.65
N LYS A 45 -1.29 -7.31 -27.37
CA LYS A 45 -1.17 -6.35 -26.24
C LYS A 45 0.22 -5.73 -26.15
N THR A 46 1.23 -6.57 -26.01
CA THR A 46 2.63 -6.17 -25.89
C THR A 46 3.12 -5.43 -27.13
N ALA A 47 2.71 -5.88 -28.32
CA ALA A 47 3.07 -5.24 -29.60
C ALA A 47 2.47 -3.83 -29.72
N LEU A 48 1.23 -3.63 -29.27
CA LEU A 48 0.54 -2.34 -29.25
C LEU A 48 1.30 -1.33 -28.39
N VAL A 49 1.64 -1.71 -27.14
CA VAL A 49 2.33 -0.81 -26.20
C VAL A 49 3.75 -0.51 -26.68
N ARG A 50 4.48 -1.51 -27.20
CA ARG A 50 5.82 -1.28 -27.79
C ARG A 50 5.75 -0.31 -28.97
N ALA A 51 4.78 -0.48 -29.86
CA ALA A 51 4.64 0.43 -30.99
C ALA A 51 4.29 1.87 -30.55
N ALA A 52 3.40 2.04 -29.56
CA ALA A 52 3.07 3.36 -29.02
C ALA A 52 4.31 4.05 -28.40
N LEU A 53 5.13 3.30 -27.66
CA LEU A 53 6.34 3.82 -27.01
C LEU A 53 7.46 4.12 -28.04
N THR A 54 7.44 3.51 -29.24
CA THR A 54 8.46 3.67 -30.30
C THR A 54 7.96 4.45 -31.51
N SER A 55 6.69 4.87 -31.57
CA SER A 55 6.04 5.52 -32.72
C SER A 55 6.74 6.84 -33.10
N THR A 56 7.14 6.99 -34.37
CA THR A 56 7.97 8.08 -34.91
C THR A 56 7.14 9.24 -35.49
N ALA A 57 5.97 9.54 -34.95
CA ALA A 57 5.06 10.55 -35.53
C ALA A 57 5.62 12.00 -35.51
N HIS A 58 6.73 12.27 -34.77
CA HIS A 58 7.42 13.58 -34.81
C HIS A 58 8.93 13.33 -34.69
N GLY A 59 9.66 13.77 -35.69
CA GLY A 59 11.04 13.48 -36.05
C GLY A 59 12.13 13.38 -34.96
N PRO A 60 13.27 12.72 -35.22
CA PRO A 60 14.27 12.38 -34.24
C PRO A 60 15.10 13.58 -33.81
N SER A 61 15.24 13.80 -32.50
CA SER A 61 16.32 14.66 -31.97
C SER A 61 17.59 13.81 -31.84
N PRO A 62 18.75 14.26 -32.39
CA PRO A 62 19.98 13.48 -32.32
C PRO A 62 20.58 13.55 -30.91
N GLY A 63 20.82 12.37 -30.31
CA GLY A 63 21.64 12.25 -29.11
C GLY A 63 21.09 11.51 -27.91
N ALA A 64 19.90 10.88 -27.96
CA ALA A 64 19.32 10.18 -26.83
C ALA A 64 19.63 8.68 -26.84
N HIS A 65 20.47 8.22 -25.95
CA HIS A 65 20.60 6.83 -25.57
C HIS A 65 19.40 6.44 -24.67
N HIS A 66 18.60 5.45 -25.07
CA HIS A 66 17.51 4.81 -24.32
C HIS A 66 16.37 5.74 -23.79
N GLY A 67 15.97 6.76 -24.54
CA GLY A 67 14.80 7.57 -24.27
C GLY A 67 13.74 7.39 -25.35
N SER A 68 12.47 7.17 -24.97
CA SER A 68 11.36 7.25 -25.92
C SER A 68 11.34 8.64 -26.54
N GLN A 69 10.84 8.77 -27.76
CA GLN A 69 10.63 10.07 -28.43
C GLN A 69 9.73 11.03 -27.63
N TRP A 70 9.00 10.53 -26.65
CA TRP A 70 8.16 11.29 -25.74
C TRP A 70 8.93 11.98 -24.60
N GLY A 71 10.27 11.81 -24.53
CA GLY A 71 11.10 12.37 -23.43
C GLY A 71 10.87 11.71 -22.08
N CYS A 72 10.17 10.59 -22.04
CA CYS A 72 9.93 9.80 -20.82
C CYS A 72 10.90 8.62 -20.70
N GLN A 73 11.18 8.22 -19.46
CA GLN A 73 11.92 6.99 -19.16
C GLN A 73 10.94 5.80 -19.16
N VAL A 74 11.32 4.72 -19.83
CA VAL A 74 10.48 3.52 -19.92
C VAL A 74 11.05 2.42 -19.04
N PHE A 75 10.22 1.88 -18.15
CA PHE A 75 10.49 0.69 -17.37
C PHE A 75 9.52 -0.41 -17.78
N TRP A 76 10.05 -1.63 -17.95
CA TRP A 76 9.24 -2.77 -18.40
C TRP A 76 9.52 -4.00 -17.56
N GLY A 77 8.49 -4.56 -16.92
CA GLY A 77 8.52 -5.83 -16.22
C GLY A 77 7.38 -6.73 -16.66
N ALA A 78 7.48 -8.00 -16.38
CA ALA A 78 6.46 -8.98 -16.73
C ALA A 78 6.18 -9.92 -15.55
N GLY A 79 4.90 -10.29 -15.39
CA GLY A 79 4.51 -11.41 -14.54
C GLY A 79 4.96 -12.72 -15.17
N ASP A 80 5.43 -13.66 -14.34
CA ASP A 80 5.82 -15.00 -14.77
C ASP A 80 4.98 -16.05 -14.05
N GLU A 81 4.51 -17.05 -14.78
CA GLU A 81 3.73 -18.16 -14.22
C GLU A 81 4.45 -18.86 -13.08
N LEU A 82 5.77 -19.00 -13.18
CA LEU A 82 6.63 -19.55 -12.14
C LEU A 82 7.01 -18.52 -11.08
N GLY A 83 6.84 -17.23 -11.38
CA GLY A 83 7.15 -16.09 -10.54
C GLY A 83 5.99 -15.60 -9.68
N GLN A 84 4.79 -16.20 -9.78
CA GLN A 84 3.60 -15.78 -9.01
C GLN A 84 3.80 -15.80 -7.49
N GLU A 85 4.75 -16.57 -7.02
CA GLU A 85 5.04 -16.75 -5.60
C GLU A 85 6.12 -15.79 -5.09
N LEU A 86 6.83 -15.07 -5.98
CA LEU A 86 7.80 -14.04 -5.59
C LEU A 86 7.13 -12.70 -5.44
N PRO A 87 7.09 -12.16 -4.22
CA PRO A 87 6.52 -10.86 -3.99
C PRO A 87 7.21 -9.78 -4.82
N LEU A 88 6.42 -9.00 -5.57
CA LEU A 88 6.86 -7.79 -6.29
C LEU A 88 7.84 -8.03 -7.44
N HIS A 89 8.04 -9.28 -7.87
CA HIS A 89 9.01 -9.64 -8.90
C HIS A 89 8.87 -8.79 -10.18
N PRO A 90 7.68 -8.57 -10.78
CA PRO A 90 7.55 -7.77 -11.99
C PRO A 90 8.06 -6.32 -11.85
N PHE A 91 7.92 -5.74 -10.66
CA PHE A 91 8.39 -4.38 -10.38
C PHE A 91 9.90 -4.34 -10.11
N LEU A 92 10.43 -5.33 -9.40
CA LEU A 92 11.87 -5.46 -9.14
C LEU A 92 12.63 -5.61 -10.46
N ASP A 93 12.10 -6.40 -11.38
CA ASP A 93 12.65 -6.60 -12.72
C ASP A 93 12.56 -5.30 -13.54
N ALA A 94 11.37 -4.70 -13.62
CA ALA A 94 11.16 -3.44 -14.35
C ALA A 94 12.14 -2.35 -13.91
N LEU A 95 12.33 -2.17 -12.61
CA LEU A 95 13.17 -1.13 -12.04
C LEU A 95 14.65 -1.52 -11.94
N GLN A 96 15.02 -2.69 -12.45
CA GLN A 96 16.40 -3.21 -12.49
C GLN A 96 17.08 -3.12 -11.10
N VAL A 97 16.42 -3.63 -10.07
CA VAL A 97 16.98 -3.67 -8.72
C VAL A 97 18.06 -4.73 -8.65
N ARG A 98 19.33 -4.31 -8.64
CA ARG A 98 20.51 -5.19 -8.63
C ARG A 98 21.43 -4.86 -7.46
N ALA A 99 22.25 -5.84 -7.07
CA ALA A 99 23.17 -5.74 -5.93
C ALA A 99 24.19 -4.59 -6.03
N ALA A 100 24.58 -4.21 -7.23
CA ALA A 100 25.52 -3.13 -7.49
C ALA A 100 24.83 -1.99 -8.25
N SER A 101 24.21 -1.07 -7.53
CA SER A 101 23.60 0.14 -8.10
C SER A 101 24.21 1.39 -7.47
N ALA A 102 24.44 2.43 -8.28
CA ALA A 102 24.83 3.75 -7.78
C ALA A 102 23.68 4.48 -7.02
N ASN A 103 22.44 4.01 -7.16
CA ASN A 103 21.27 4.55 -6.49
C ASN A 103 21.14 3.91 -5.10
N ALA A 104 21.22 4.72 -4.04
CA ALA A 104 21.16 4.28 -2.64
C ALA A 104 19.88 3.48 -2.32
N ARG A 105 18.73 3.88 -2.90
CA ARG A 105 17.45 3.20 -2.67
C ARG A 105 17.43 1.81 -3.33
N ARG A 106 17.92 1.67 -4.57
CA ARG A 106 18.08 0.35 -5.21
C ARG A 106 19.01 -0.57 -4.41
N THR A 107 20.08 -0.01 -3.84
CA THR A 107 20.98 -0.77 -2.94
C THR A 107 20.27 -1.22 -1.67
N THR A 108 19.45 -0.36 -1.06
CA THR A 108 18.64 -0.72 0.11
C THR A 108 17.65 -1.84 -0.22
N ILE A 109 16.90 -1.72 -1.34
CA ILE A 109 15.96 -2.77 -1.79
C ILE A 109 16.71 -4.10 -2.05
N ALA A 110 17.86 -4.05 -2.71
CA ALA A 110 18.67 -5.23 -2.96
C ALA A 110 19.23 -5.84 -1.66
N GLY A 111 19.59 -5.03 -0.66
CA GLY A 111 19.99 -5.48 0.68
C GLY A 111 18.86 -6.16 1.45
N LEU A 112 17.64 -5.63 1.34
CA LEU A 112 16.46 -6.26 1.91
C LEU A 112 16.18 -7.63 1.28
N LEU A 113 16.30 -7.74 -0.04
CA LEU A 113 16.11 -9.00 -0.77
C LEU A 113 17.15 -10.06 -0.38
N ARG A 114 18.35 -9.65 0.01
CA ARG A 114 19.42 -10.59 0.46
C ARG A 114 19.40 -10.89 1.95
N GLY A 115 18.49 -10.24 2.72
CA GLY A 115 18.45 -10.37 4.16
C GLY A 115 19.67 -9.74 4.87
N GLU A 116 20.40 -8.84 4.20
CA GLU A 116 21.56 -8.13 4.77
C GLU A 116 21.13 -6.98 5.70
N VAL A 117 19.90 -6.51 5.55
CA VAL A 117 19.27 -5.59 6.49
C VAL A 117 18.60 -6.46 7.56
N ALA A 118 19.04 -6.34 8.81
CA ALA A 118 18.43 -7.04 9.93
C ALA A 118 16.95 -6.64 10.02
N THR A 119 16.08 -7.47 9.48
CA THR A 119 14.62 -7.30 9.62
C THR A 119 14.19 -8.10 10.84
N ASP A 120 13.40 -7.45 11.68
CA ASP A 120 12.81 -8.07 12.86
C ASP A 120 11.99 -9.31 12.51
N ARG A 121 11.85 -10.27 13.43
CA ARG A 121 10.99 -11.46 13.28
C ARG A 121 9.52 -11.14 12.95
N GLY A 122 9.14 -9.85 12.94
CA GLY A 122 7.80 -9.33 12.61
C GLY A 122 7.69 -8.54 11.30
N ALA A 123 8.78 -8.29 10.56
CA ALA A 123 8.76 -7.43 9.38
C ALA A 123 8.04 -8.09 8.20
N ASP A 124 7.06 -7.41 7.62
CA ASP A 124 6.45 -7.75 6.33
C ASP A 124 7.35 -7.21 5.19
N VAL A 125 8.37 -8.01 4.83
CA VAL A 125 9.35 -7.65 3.80
C VAL A 125 8.70 -7.31 2.45
N PRO A 126 7.68 -8.06 1.96
CA PRO A 126 6.95 -7.69 0.74
C PRO A 126 6.36 -6.29 0.77
N ALA A 127 5.78 -5.92 1.88
CA ALA A 127 5.15 -4.62 2.01
C ALA A 127 6.18 -3.48 2.12
N LEU A 128 7.30 -3.72 2.79
CA LEU A 128 8.44 -2.80 2.80
C LEU A 128 8.99 -2.59 1.40
N LEU A 129 9.22 -3.68 0.69
CA LEU A 129 9.67 -3.62 -0.70
C LEU A 129 8.70 -2.80 -1.56
N ALA A 130 7.38 -2.96 -1.36
CA ALA A 130 6.37 -2.17 -2.05
C ALA A 130 6.52 -0.66 -1.76
N GLU A 131 6.72 -0.26 -0.50
CA GLU A 131 6.94 1.14 -0.13
C GLU A 131 8.24 1.70 -0.75
N GLN A 132 9.33 0.94 -0.67
CA GLN A 132 10.59 1.35 -1.28
C GLN A 132 10.50 1.46 -2.80
N LEU A 133 9.73 0.57 -3.44
CA LEU A 133 9.47 0.62 -4.89
C LEU A 133 8.61 1.83 -5.28
N ILE A 134 7.55 2.14 -4.53
CA ILE A 134 6.76 3.37 -4.75
C ILE A 134 7.67 4.60 -4.64
N ALA A 135 8.46 4.67 -3.58
CA ALA A 135 9.37 5.79 -3.36
C ALA A 135 10.44 5.89 -4.47
N LEU A 136 10.96 4.74 -4.96
CA LEU A 136 11.89 4.71 -6.09
C LEU A 136 11.23 5.22 -7.38
N ILE A 137 9.99 4.79 -7.67
CA ILE A 137 9.25 5.24 -8.84
C ILE A 137 9.00 6.75 -8.77
N ILE A 138 8.63 7.28 -7.60
CA ILE A 138 8.45 8.71 -7.41
C ILE A 138 9.78 9.46 -7.60
N ASP A 139 10.89 8.98 -7.03
CA ASP A 139 12.21 9.57 -7.25
C ASP A 139 12.59 9.59 -8.75
N GLU A 140 12.25 8.54 -9.51
CA GLU A 140 12.48 8.51 -10.98
C GLU A 140 11.57 9.54 -11.71
N THR A 141 10.31 9.73 -11.26
CA THR A 141 9.41 10.73 -11.86
C THR A 141 9.83 12.17 -11.57
N ASP A 142 10.55 12.43 -10.48
CA ASP A 142 11.12 13.75 -10.17
C ASP A 142 12.25 14.15 -11.16
N VAL A 143 12.93 13.16 -11.75
CA VAL A 143 13.99 13.39 -12.71
C VAL A 143 13.44 13.62 -14.13
N ARG A 144 12.48 12.77 -14.54
CA ARG A 144 11.78 12.88 -15.84
C ARG A 144 10.50 12.07 -15.82
N PRO A 145 9.51 12.36 -16.73
CA PRO A 145 8.31 11.54 -16.85
C PRO A 145 8.62 10.06 -17.04
N VAL A 146 7.84 9.18 -16.40
CA VAL A 146 8.05 7.73 -16.40
C VAL A 146 6.88 7.01 -17.05
N ALA A 147 7.14 6.10 -17.97
CA ALA A 147 6.20 5.08 -18.43
C ALA A 147 6.59 3.73 -17.82
N LEU A 148 5.77 3.19 -16.94
CA LEU A 148 5.97 1.89 -16.29
C LEU A 148 4.99 0.87 -16.84
N VAL A 149 5.51 -0.14 -17.53
CA VAL A 149 4.72 -1.22 -18.12
C VAL A 149 4.91 -2.49 -17.32
N ILE A 150 3.80 -3.08 -16.89
CA ILE A 150 3.78 -4.42 -16.29
C ILE A 150 2.98 -5.35 -17.20
N ASP A 151 3.67 -6.23 -17.86
CA ASP A 151 3.09 -7.22 -18.77
C ASP A 151 2.63 -8.46 -18.00
N ASP A 152 1.70 -9.19 -18.56
CA ASP A 152 1.17 -10.45 -18.02
C ASP A 152 0.79 -10.39 -16.52
N LEU A 153 0.10 -9.32 -16.09
CA LEU A 153 -0.36 -9.12 -14.70
C LEU A 153 -1.17 -10.29 -14.12
N HIS A 154 -1.80 -11.11 -14.96
CA HIS A 154 -2.52 -12.32 -14.53
C HIS A 154 -1.60 -13.39 -13.93
N TRP A 155 -0.29 -13.31 -14.18
CA TRP A 155 0.75 -14.13 -13.56
C TRP A 155 1.46 -13.41 -12.40
N ALA A 156 1.10 -12.17 -12.10
CA ALA A 156 1.69 -11.43 -10.98
C ALA A 156 1.20 -11.98 -9.62
N ASP A 157 2.08 -11.89 -8.63
CA ASP A 157 1.78 -12.23 -7.24
C ASP A 157 0.79 -11.21 -6.62
N PRO A 158 0.09 -11.58 -5.53
CA PRO A 158 -0.88 -10.69 -4.90
C PRO A 158 -0.30 -9.36 -4.40
N ALA A 159 0.98 -9.31 -3.98
CA ALA A 159 1.62 -8.08 -3.54
C ALA A 159 1.88 -7.14 -4.72
N SER A 160 2.28 -7.68 -5.87
CA SER A 160 2.41 -6.94 -7.14
C SER A 160 1.08 -6.35 -7.60
N LEU A 161 -0.01 -7.09 -7.53
CA LEU A 161 -1.34 -6.61 -7.91
C LEU A 161 -1.78 -5.46 -6.98
N ARG A 162 -1.58 -5.60 -5.66
CA ARG A 162 -1.85 -4.53 -4.70
C ARG A 162 -0.99 -3.29 -4.97
N LEU A 163 0.30 -3.48 -5.23
CA LEU A 163 1.21 -2.37 -5.58
C LEU A 163 0.75 -1.67 -6.85
N TRP A 164 0.34 -2.41 -7.88
CA TRP A 164 -0.17 -1.84 -9.12
C TRP A 164 -1.42 -0.96 -8.88
N VAL A 165 -2.38 -1.44 -8.09
CA VAL A 165 -3.60 -0.68 -7.71
C VAL A 165 -3.24 0.62 -6.99
N ARG A 166 -2.27 0.59 -6.08
CA ARG A 166 -1.77 1.77 -5.38
C ARG A 166 -1.10 2.76 -6.34
N LEU A 167 -0.23 2.26 -7.22
CA LEU A 167 0.43 3.09 -8.23
C LEU A 167 -0.56 3.70 -9.23
N ALA A 168 -1.66 3.03 -9.57
CA ALA A 168 -2.69 3.59 -10.43
C ALA A 168 -3.35 4.85 -9.82
N ARG A 169 -3.47 4.91 -8.48
CA ARG A 169 -3.92 6.12 -7.78
C ARG A 169 -2.83 7.18 -7.74
N THR A 170 -1.59 6.77 -7.46
CA THR A 170 -0.42 7.66 -7.41
C THR A 170 -0.11 8.26 -8.79
N ALA A 171 -0.32 7.51 -9.87
CA ALA A 171 -0.07 7.95 -11.24
C ALA A 171 -0.81 9.24 -11.60
N ARG A 172 -1.99 9.49 -10.99
CA ARG A 172 -2.73 10.75 -11.20
C ARG A 172 -2.08 11.97 -10.54
N GLN A 173 -1.10 11.77 -9.68
CA GLN A 173 -0.47 12.82 -8.86
C GLN A 173 0.97 13.15 -9.26
N VAL A 174 1.58 12.29 -10.07
CA VAL A 174 2.97 12.40 -10.53
C VAL A 174 3.05 12.10 -12.03
N PRO A 175 4.08 12.55 -12.75
CA PRO A 175 4.22 12.26 -14.19
C PRO A 175 4.59 10.79 -14.44
N LEU A 176 3.65 9.90 -14.12
CA LEU A 176 3.73 8.45 -14.27
C LEU A 176 2.60 7.95 -15.19
N LEU A 177 2.93 7.31 -16.29
CA LEU A 177 1.99 6.50 -17.06
C LEU A 177 2.17 5.03 -16.69
N LEU A 178 1.21 4.50 -15.93
CA LEU A 178 1.19 3.10 -15.52
C LEU A 178 0.39 2.27 -16.51
N ILE A 179 1.02 1.31 -17.16
CA ILE A 179 0.39 0.45 -18.17
C ILE A 179 0.37 -0.98 -17.64
N GLY A 180 -0.82 -1.56 -17.52
CA GLY A 180 -1.01 -2.96 -17.15
C GLY A 180 -1.54 -3.78 -18.31
N LEU A 181 -0.91 -4.94 -18.60
CA LEU A 181 -1.40 -5.88 -19.61
C LEU A 181 -1.86 -7.16 -18.91
N THR A 182 -3.07 -7.62 -19.21
CA THR A 182 -3.62 -8.83 -18.58
C THR A 182 -4.47 -9.65 -19.53
N ARG A 183 -4.76 -10.89 -19.14
CA ARG A 183 -5.74 -11.76 -19.82
C ARG A 183 -7.08 -11.70 -19.12
N PRO A 184 -8.21 -11.93 -19.82
CA PRO A 184 -9.52 -11.96 -19.20
C PRO A 184 -9.76 -13.19 -18.31
N VAL A 185 -8.93 -14.23 -18.45
CA VAL A 185 -8.99 -15.51 -17.72
C VAL A 185 -7.58 -15.89 -17.26
N PRO A 186 -7.38 -16.41 -16.01
CA PRO A 186 -8.38 -16.77 -15.02
C PRO A 186 -8.99 -15.54 -14.33
N GLN A 187 -10.25 -15.64 -13.91
CA GLN A 187 -10.90 -14.59 -13.12
C GLN A 187 -10.49 -14.75 -11.64
N ARG A 188 -9.56 -13.97 -11.21
CA ARG A 188 -9.13 -13.85 -9.81
C ARG A 188 -9.73 -12.58 -9.22
N GLU A 189 -10.09 -12.61 -7.95
CA GLU A 189 -10.73 -11.47 -7.26
C GLU A 189 -9.82 -10.23 -7.19
N ASP A 190 -8.52 -10.45 -7.01
CA ASP A 190 -7.49 -9.42 -7.01
C ASP A 190 -7.29 -8.77 -8.40
N LEU A 191 -7.50 -9.51 -9.51
CA LEU A 191 -7.51 -8.92 -10.86
C LEU A 191 -8.72 -8.01 -11.09
N LEU A 192 -9.86 -8.28 -10.42
CA LEU A 192 -11.01 -7.37 -10.46
C LEU A 192 -10.71 -6.01 -9.80
N ALA A 193 -9.80 -5.98 -8.81
CA ALA A 193 -9.36 -4.73 -8.19
C ALA A 193 -8.62 -3.82 -9.18
N LEU A 194 -7.83 -4.39 -10.11
CA LEU A 194 -7.17 -3.61 -11.18
C LEU A 194 -8.19 -2.86 -12.04
N ARG A 195 -9.28 -3.55 -12.42
CA ARG A 195 -10.35 -2.94 -13.23
C ARG A 195 -11.04 -1.78 -12.53
N ARG A 196 -11.19 -1.87 -11.19
CA ARG A 196 -11.79 -0.80 -10.38
C ARG A 196 -10.84 0.39 -10.17
N ALA A 197 -9.53 0.16 -10.23
CA ALA A 197 -8.53 1.20 -10.03
C ALA A 197 -8.35 2.11 -11.26
N VAL A 198 -8.85 1.70 -12.43
CA VAL A 198 -8.71 2.42 -13.70
C VAL A 198 -10.08 2.91 -14.19
N ASP A 199 -10.15 4.15 -14.64
CA ASP A 199 -11.36 4.71 -15.24
C ASP A 199 -11.79 3.92 -16.47
N GLY A 200 -13.11 3.82 -16.72
CA GLY A 200 -13.66 3.06 -17.84
C GLY A 200 -13.09 3.45 -19.20
N ALA A 201 -12.78 4.75 -19.41
CA ALA A 201 -12.18 5.28 -20.63
C ALA A 201 -10.73 4.79 -20.88
N HIS A 202 -10.03 4.39 -19.83
CA HIS A 202 -8.64 3.88 -19.90
C HIS A 202 -8.57 2.35 -19.77
N ARG A 203 -9.69 1.66 -19.85
CA ARG A 203 -9.74 0.20 -19.96
C ARG A 203 -9.91 -0.18 -21.42
N VAL A 204 -8.88 -0.79 -21.98
CA VAL A 204 -8.82 -1.20 -23.39
C VAL A 204 -9.01 -2.70 -23.47
N GLN A 205 -10.04 -3.15 -24.17
CA GLN A 205 -10.27 -4.56 -24.43
C GLN A 205 -9.93 -4.88 -25.88
N LEU A 206 -8.80 -5.60 -26.08
CA LEU A 206 -8.38 -6.01 -27.42
C LEU A 206 -9.13 -7.27 -27.85
N GLY A 207 -9.94 -7.12 -28.89
CA GLY A 207 -10.59 -8.23 -29.57
C GLY A 207 -9.78 -8.76 -30.76
N SER A 208 -10.29 -9.80 -31.43
CA SER A 208 -9.73 -10.35 -32.66
C SER A 208 -9.68 -9.27 -33.77
N LEU A 209 -8.73 -9.37 -34.67
CA LEU A 209 -8.62 -8.49 -35.84
C LEU A 209 -9.83 -8.66 -36.75
N SER A 210 -10.33 -7.55 -37.28
CA SER A 210 -11.35 -7.57 -38.34
C SER A 210 -10.79 -8.19 -39.63
N GLN A 211 -11.66 -8.70 -40.51
CA GLN A 211 -11.24 -9.28 -41.81
C GLN A 211 -10.34 -8.35 -42.64
N PRO A 212 -10.63 -7.03 -42.74
CA PRO A 212 -9.74 -6.11 -43.45
C PRO A 212 -8.35 -6.01 -42.80
N ALA A 213 -8.27 -5.99 -41.44
CA ALA A 213 -7.02 -5.96 -40.71
C ALA A 213 -6.24 -7.27 -40.84
N VAL A 214 -6.92 -8.42 -40.89
CA VAL A 214 -6.29 -9.73 -41.19
C VAL A 214 -5.67 -9.70 -42.61
N ALA A 215 -6.40 -9.22 -43.62
CA ALA A 215 -5.88 -9.12 -44.98
C ALA A 215 -4.66 -8.18 -45.08
N GLU A 216 -4.69 -7.06 -44.35
CA GLU A 216 -3.58 -6.10 -44.26
C GLU A 216 -2.33 -6.75 -43.61
N LEU A 217 -2.52 -7.42 -42.45
CA LEU A 217 -1.41 -8.09 -41.75
C LEU A 217 -0.81 -9.23 -42.59
N VAL A 218 -1.66 -10.10 -43.14
CA VAL A 218 -1.24 -11.22 -44.00
C VAL A 218 -0.50 -10.68 -45.25
N GLY A 219 -1.02 -9.65 -45.90
CA GLY A 219 -0.38 -9.02 -47.05
C GLY A 219 1.01 -8.45 -46.75
N THR A 220 1.16 -7.81 -45.60
CA THR A 220 2.44 -7.28 -45.12
C THR A 220 3.44 -8.39 -44.84
N LEU A 221 3.02 -9.45 -44.15
CA LEU A 221 3.88 -10.60 -43.81
C LEU A 221 4.24 -11.46 -45.00
N ALA A 222 3.31 -11.64 -45.96
CA ALA A 222 3.54 -12.41 -47.17
C ALA A 222 4.27 -11.64 -48.29
N GLY A 223 4.46 -10.33 -48.13
CA GLY A 223 5.13 -9.47 -49.08
C GLY A 223 4.28 -9.16 -50.32
N GLY A 224 2.97 -9.32 -50.30
CA GLY A 224 2.08 -9.08 -51.42
C GLY A 224 0.59 -9.18 -51.01
N ARG A 225 -0.31 -8.76 -51.92
CA ARG A 225 -1.76 -8.82 -51.62
C ARG A 225 -2.21 -10.28 -51.52
N PRO A 226 -2.78 -10.74 -50.38
CA PRO A 226 -3.17 -12.11 -50.17
C PRO A 226 -4.30 -12.52 -51.12
N ASP A 227 -4.18 -13.71 -51.71
CA ASP A 227 -5.22 -14.31 -52.52
C ASP A 227 -6.35 -14.93 -51.65
N PRO A 228 -7.51 -15.29 -52.19
CA PRO A 228 -8.58 -15.91 -51.44
C PRO A 228 -8.22 -17.23 -50.76
N GLY A 229 -7.26 -17.99 -51.33
CA GLY A 229 -6.75 -19.25 -50.72
C GLY A 229 -5.95 -19.02 -49.47
N LEU A 230 -5.06 -18.04 -49.48
CA LEU A 230 -4.25 -17.65 -48.32
C LEU A 230 -5.11 -17.03 -47.20
N LEU A 231 -6.12 -16.23 -47.59
CA LEU A 231 -7.08 -15.67 -46.61
C LEU A 231 -7.93 -16.76 -45.96
N LYS A 232 -8.40 -17.76 -46.73
CA LYS A 232 -9.18 -18.89 -46.18
C LYS A 232 -8.35 -19.71 -45.19
N LEU A 233 -7.04 -19.89 -45.43
CA LEU A 233 -6.15 -20.53 -44.48
C LEU A 233 -5.96 -19.65 -43.23
N ALA A 234 -5.85 -18.34 -43.42
CA ALA A 234 -5.73 -17.37 -42.33
C ALA A 234 -6.99 -17.30 -41.43
N ASP A 235 -8.19 -17.64 -41.94
CA ASP A 235 -9.41 -17.74 -41.13
C ASP A 235 -9.28 -18.72 -39.97
N GLY A 236 -8.48 -19.79 -40.12
CA GLY A 236 -8.14 -20.73 -39.05
C GLY A 236 -7.43 -20.12 -37.83
N ALA A 237 -6.84 -18.94 -37.98
CA ALA A 237 -6.24 -18.18 -36.88
C ALA A 237 -7.26 -17.32 -36.09
N ALA A 238 -8.54 -17.34 -36.46
CA ALA A 238 -9.65 -16.61 -35.79
C ALA A 238 -9.35 -15.11 -35.54
N GLY A 239 -8.58 -14.47 -36.43
CA GLY A 239 -8.17 -13.07 -36.29
C GLY A 239 -7.14 -12.79 -35.20
N ASN A 240 -6.46 -13.80 -34.68
CA ASN A 240 -5.40 -13.63 -33.71
C ASN A 240 -4.06 -13.31 -34.42
N PRO A 241 -3.47 -12.11 -34.19
CA PRO A 241 -2.27 -11.65 -34.90
C PRO A 241 -1.05 -12.59 -34.77
N LEU A 242 -0.90 -13.20 -33.58
CA LEU A 242 0.20 -14.11 -33.35
C LEU A 242 0.08 -15.36 -34.22
N TYR A 243 -1.10 -15.97 -34.24
CA TYR A 243 -1.36 -17.17 -35.01
C TYR A 243 -1.18 -16.89 -36.51
N LEU A 244 -1.62 -15.71 -36.96
CA LEU A 244 -1.40 -15.26 -38.34
C LEU A 244 0.10 -15.13 -38.65
N THR A 245 0.86 -14.48 -37.73
CA THR A 245 2.30 -14.27 -37.91
C THR A 245 3.05 -15.61 -37.97
N GLU A 246 2.75 -16.53 -37.07
CA GLU A 246 3.40 -17.84 -37.05
C GLU A 246 3.01 -18.72 -38.25
N LEU A 247 1.74 -18.67 -38.65
CA LEU A 247 1.26 -19.37 -39.84
C LEU A 247 1.99 -18.90 -41.10
N ILE A 248 2.03 -17.58 -41.33
CA ILE A 248 2.70 -17.01 -42.50
C ILE A 248 4.22 -17.25 -42.47
N ALA A 249 4.84 -17.16 -41.31
CA ALA A 249 6.25 -17.47 -41.12
C ALA A 249 6.57 -18.95 -41.38
N ALA A 250 5.68 -19.85 -40.99
CA ALA A 250 5.81 -21.29 -41.30
C ALA A 250 5.69 -21.57 -42.77
N LEU A 251 4.68 -21.00 -43.44
CA LEU A 251 4.49 -21.07 -44.89
C LEU A 251 5.71 -20.52 -45.66
N ALA A 252 6.22 -19.36 -45.25
CA ALA A 252 7.41 -18.76 -45.90
C ALA A 252 8.67 -19.63 -45.78
N ARG A 253 8.87 -20.31 -44.64
CA ARG A 253 10.00 -21.24 -44.44
C ARG A 253 9.89 -22.51 -45.28
N ALA A 254 8.66 -22.96 -45.53
CA ALA A 254 8.37 -24.13 -46.34
C ALA A 254 8.31 -23.83 -47.86
N ASP A 255 8.69 -22.59 -48.27
CA ASP A 255 8.47 -22.07 -49.63
C ASP A 255 7.02 -22.20 -50.11
N GLY A 256 6.09 -22.25 -49.17
CA GLY A 256 4.65 -22.41 -49.41
C GLY A 256 3.91 -21.12 -49.83
N ILE A 257 4.61 -19.96 -49.91
CA ILE A 257 4.09 -18.70 -50.41
C ILE A 257 4.87 -18.27 -51.65
N THR A 258 4.15 -17.96 -52.75
CA THR A 258 4.72 -17.36 -53.94
C THR A 258 4.08 -16.00 -54.19
N VAL A 259 4.92 -15.02 -54.55
CA VAL A 259 4.40 -13.67 -54.93
C VAL A 259 4.44 -13.56 -56.43
N SER A 260 3.26 -13.39 -57.04
CA SER A 260 3.16 -13.25 -58.50
C SER A 260 3.76 -11.92 -58.98
N PRO A 261 4.10 -11.78 -60.27
CA PRO A 261 4.60 -10.52 -60.85
C PRO A 261 3.58 -9.36 -60.68
N ALA A 262 2.31 -9.68 -60.48
CA ALA A 262 1.25 -8.72 -60.25
C ALA A 262 1.13 -8.31 -58.72
N GLY A 263 2.03 -8.78 -57.88
CA GLY A 263 2.06 -8.47 -56.40
C GLY A 263 1.02 -9.24 -55.58
N ALA A 264 0.48 -10.34 -56.11
CA ALA A 264 -0.42 -11.21 -55.35
C ALA A 264 0.36 -12.33 -54.66
N ALA A 265 0.19 -12.47 -53.31
CA ALA A 265 0.70 -13.55 -52.51
C ALA A 265 -0.27 -14.74 -52.57
N GLN A 266 0.22 -15.91 -53.02
CA GLN A 266 -0.57 -17.11 -53.26
C GLN A 266 0.07 -18.31 -52.57
N LEU A 267 -0.75 -19.33 -52.19
CA LEU A 267 -0.26 -20.60 -51.68
C LEU A 267 0.40 -21.41 -52.81
N ALA A 268 1.62 -21.88 -52.55
CA ALA A 268 2.27 -22.90 -53.40
C ALA A 268 1.66 -24.28 -53.08
N ALA A 269 1.30 -25.06 -54.10
CA ALA A 269 0.30 -26.13 -54.05
C ALA A 269 0.61 -27.37 -53.19
N ASP A 270 1.82 -27.57 -52.59
CA ASP A 270 2.18 -28.88 -52.03
C ASP A 270 2.70 -28.94 -50.56
N ASN A 271 2.84 -27.85 -49.80
CA ASN A 271 3.56 -27.91 -48.51
C ASN A 271 3.03 -26.93 -47.42
N ALA A 272 1.73 -26.89 -47.12
CA ALA A 272 1.20 -26.07 -46.05
C ALA A 272 1.02 -26.86 -44.76
N PRO A 273 1.48 -26.38 -43.55
CA PRO A 273 1.12 -26.97 -42.26
C PRO A 273 -0.36 -26.80 -41.99
N ASP A 274 -1.04 -27.87 -41.58
CA ASP A 274 -2.49 -27.89 -41.39
C ASP A 274 -2.95 -27.16 -40.11
N SER A 275 -2.02 -26.79 -39.18
CA SER A 275 -2.38 -26.19 -37.89
C SER A 275 -1.21 -25.51 -37.17
N LEU A 276 -1.48 -24.59 -36.23
CA LEU A 276 -0.50 -23.92 -35.37
C LEU A 276 0.33 -24.91 -34.49
N PRO A 277 -0.27 -25.93 -33.82
CA PRO A 277 0.51 -26.95 -33.13
C PRO A 277 1.55 -27.64 -34.03
N GLY A 278 1.18 -27.89 -35.29
CA GLY A 278 2.12 -28.41 -36.31
C GLY A 278 3.29 -27.46 -36.56
N ALA A 279 3.05 -26.16 -36.70
CA ALA A 279 4.09 -25.15 -36.90
C ALA A 279 5.07 -25.00 -35.72
N ILE A 280 4.62 -25.22 -34.48
CA ILE A 280 5.47 -25.23 -33.28
C ILE A 280 6.27 -26.55 -33.20
N ALA A 281 5.64 -27.67 -33.47
CA ALA A 281 6.30 -28.98 -33.53
C ALA A 281 7.41 -29.03 -34.61
N ASP A 282 7.15 -28.44 -35.77
CA ASP A 282 8.16 -28.30 -36.86
C ASP A 282 9.35 -27.46 -36.39
N ARG A 283 9.13 -26.38 -35.63
CA ARG A 283 10.22 -25.57 -35.07
C ARG A 283 11.12 -26.36 -34.11
N LEU A 284 10.52 -27.15 -33.25
CA LEU A 284 11.26 -28.03 -32.36
C LEU A 284 11.93 -29.22 -33.08
N GLY A 285 11.39 -29.61 -34.22
CA GLY A 285 11.98 -30.63 -35.11
C GLY A 285 13.34 -30.24 -35.71
N PHE A 286 13.61 -28.95 -35.89
CA PHE A 286 14.91 -28.45 -36.40
C PHE A 286 16.00 -28.31 -35.33
N VAL A 287 15.64 -28.50 -34.04
CA VAL A 287 16.61 -28.39 -32.94
C VAL A 287 17.25 -29.74 -32.66
N SER A 288 18.57 -29.77 -32.53
CA SER A 288 19.32 -31.01 -32.23
C SER A 288 18.90 -31.61 -30.87
N ALA A 289 19.08 -32.93 -30.72
CA ALA A 289 18.74 -33.62 -29.48
C ALA A 289 19.48 -33.04 -28.23
N PRO A 290 20.79 -32.68 -28.30
CA PRO A 290 21.47 -32.03 -27.19
C PRO A 290 20.90 -30.66 -26.83
N THR A 291 20.55 -29.85 -27.85
CA THR A 291 19.93 -28.54 -27.63
C THR A 291 18.53 -28.67 -27.04
N ARG A 292 17.75 -29.67 -27.44
CA ARG A 292 16.43 -29.94 -26.87
C ARG A 292 16.52 -30.32 -25.38
N GLU A 293 17.56 -31.05 -24.95
CA GLU A 293 17.83 -31.35 -23.56
C GLU A 293 18.08 -30.06 -22.74
N VAL A 294 18.92 -29.16 -23.28
CA VAL A 294 19.20 -27.86 -22.66
C VAL A 294 17.91 -27.00 -22.58
N LEU A 295 17.10 -26.99 -23.63
CA LEU A 295 15.82 -26.25 -23.66
C LEU A 295 14.77 -26.81 -22.67
N ARG A 296 14.74 -28.13 -22.45
CA ARG A 296 13.88 -28.75 -21.43
C ARG A 296 14.30 -28.35 -20.03
N ALA A 297 15.60 -28.28 -19.73
CA ALA A 297 16.11 -27.76 -18.47
C ALA A 297 15.81 -26.28 -18.31
N ALA A 298 15.94 -25.49 -19.37
CA ALA A 298 15.54 -24.09 -19.37
C ALA A 298 14.01 -23.91 -19.11
N ALA A 299 13.18 -24.79 -19.68
CA ALA A 299 11.72 -24.77 -19.48
C ALA A 299 11.30 -25.06 -18.02
N LEU A 300 12.10 -25.78 -17.24
CA LEU A 300 11.93 -25.95 -15.80
C LEU A 300 12.20 -24.65 -15.01
N LEU A 301 13.14 -23.83 -15.49
CA LEU A 301 13.51 -22.58 -14.84
C LEU A 301 12.52 -21.44 -15.11
N GLY A 302 11.77 -21.50 -16.23
CA GLY A 302 10.75 -20.50 -16.55
C GLY A 302 10.74 -20.04 -17.99
N VAL A 303 9.91 -19.03 -18.28
CA VAL A 303 9.90 -18.36 -19.61
C VAL A 303 11.16 -17.54 -19.80
N GLN A 304 11.63 -16.93 -18.73
CA GLN A 304 12.92 -16.23 -18.66
C GLN A 304 13.80 -16.93 -17.61
N PHE A 305 15.09 -17.02 -17.87
CA PHE A 305 16.04 -17.71 -16.99
C PHE A 305 17.45 -17.13 -17.11
N ALA A 306 18.17 -17.13 -15.99
CA ALA A 306 19.58 -16.78 -15.99
C ALA A 306 20.44 -17.93 -16.50
N ILE A 307 21.46 -17.62 -17.28
CA ILE A 307 22.43 -18.62 -17.75
C ILE A 307 23.14 -19.29 -16.57
N THR A 308 23.40 -18.56 -15.50
CA THR A 308 24.00 -19.09 -14.27
C THR A 308 23.16 -20.18 -13.62
N ASP A 309 21.85 -20.06 -13.61
CA ASP A 309 20.94 -21.07 -13.05
C ASP A 309 20.89 -22.30 -13.94
N LEU A 310 20.85 -22.09 -15.25
CA LEU A 310 20.88 -23.20 -16.23
C LEU A 310 22.16 -24.02 -16.13
N VAL A 311 23.28 -23.35 -15.96
CA VAL A 311 24.60 -23.98 -15.71
C VAL A 311 24.58 -24.83 -14.45
N VAL A 312 24.09 -24.30 -13.37
CA VAL A 312 23.96 -24.98 -12.06
C VAL A 312 23.05 -26.21 -12.18
N VAL A 313 21.87 -26.04 -12.78
CA VAL A 313 20.88 -27.13 -12.92
C VAL A 313 21.37 -28.26 -13.82
N LEU A 314 22.11 -27.94 -14.88
CA LEU A 314 22.68 -28.95 -15.80
C LEU A 314 24.02 -29.52 -15.32
N GLY A 315 24.70 -28.90 -14.36
CA GLY A 315 26.05 -29.27 -13.95
C GLY A 315 27.10 -29.12 -15.07
N LYS A 316 26.85 -28.20 -16.02
CA LYS A 316 27.71 -27.97 -17.21
C LYS A 316 28.33 -26.57 -17.11
N SER A 317 29.46 -26.35 -17.77
CA SER A 317 30.03 -25.01 -17.89
C SER A 317 29.28 -24.17 -18.93
N VAL A 318 29.39 -22.84 -18.87
CA VAL A 318 28.82 -21.94 -19.90
C VAL A 318 29.34 -22.32 -21.27
N THR A 319 30.63 -22.67 -21.37
CA THR A 319 31.28 -23.06 -22.63
C THR A 319 30.63 -24.29 -23.26
N ASP A 320 30.20 -25.27 -22.45
CA ASP A 320 29.54 -26.48 -22.95
C ASP A 320 28.14 -26.19 -23.50
N LEU A 321 27.51 -25.08 -23.04
CA LEU A 321 26.16 -24.71 -23.46
C LEU A 321 26.12 -23.75 -24.66
N VAL A 322 27.23 -23.08 -25.01
CA VAL A 322 27.29 -22.07 -26.08
C VAL A 322 26.69 -22.56 -27.39
N HIS A 323 27.08 -23.75 -27.85
CA HIS A 323 26.57 -24.29 -29.12
C HIS A 323 25.06 -24.53 -29.10
N ALA A 324 24.52 -25.06 -27.99
CA ALA A 324 23.10 -25.31 -27.84
C ALA A 324 22.30 -23.99 -27.73
N LEU A 325 22.82 -22.99 -27.01
CA LEU A 325 22.20 -21.68 -26.89
C LEU A 325 22.22 -20.91 -28.22
N ASP A 326 23.34 -20.97 -29.00
CA ASP A 326 23.43 -20.33 -30.32
C ASP A 326 22.48 -21.00 -31.31
N GLU A 327 22.38 -22.33 -31.30
CA GLU A 327 21.41 -23.06 -32.13
C GLU A 327 19.99 -22.65 -31.78
N ALA A 328 19.64 -22.59 -30.47
CA ALA A 328 18.33 -22.19 -30.02
C ALA A 328 17.98 -20.73 -30.37
N ARG A 329 18.98 -19.83 -30.38
CA ARG A 329 18.81 -18.43 -30.82
C ARG A 329 18.64 -18.34 -32.34
N THR A 330 19.45 -19.07 -33.08
CA THR A 330 19.41 -19.06 -34.56
C THR A 330 18.09 -19.63 -35.09
N THR A 331 17.57 -20.67 -34.45
CA THR A 331 16.25 -21.26 -34.77
C THR A 331 15.09 -20.40 -34.24
N GLY A 332 15.38 -19.36 -33.47
CA GLY A 332 14.39 -18.45 -32.94
C GLY A 332 13.52 -19.05 -31.82
N VAL A 333 14.01 -20.05 -31.13
CA VAL A 333 13.41 -20.64 -29.92
C VAL A 333 13.66 -19.74 -28.69
N LEU A 334 14.94 -19.27 -28.59
CA LEU A 334 15.35 -18.33 -27.53
C LEU A 334 15.65 -16.94 -28.11
N ILE A 335 15.52 -15.93 -27.25
CA ILE A 335 15.91 -14.54 -27.50
C ILE A 335 16.74 -14.00 -26.34
N ASP A 336 17.60 -13.01 -26.60
CA ASP A 336 18.29 -12.25 -25.56
C ASP A 336 17.33 -11.24 -24.97
N SER A 337 17.23 -11.19 -23.64
CA SER A 337 16.44 -10.24 -22.89
C SER A 337 17.31 -9.56 -21.81
N GLY A 338 18.34 -8.84 -22.24
CA GLY A 338 19.33 -8.22 -21.34
C GLY A 338 20.29 -9.25 -20.76
N ASP A 339 20.29 -9.42 -19.42
CA ASP A 339 21.19 -10.36 -18.73
C ASP A 339 20.63 -11.78 -18.62
N VAL A 340 19.43 -12.03 -19.14
CA VAL A 340 18.75 -13.31 -19.13
C VAL A 340 18.37 -13.75 -20.53
N LEU A 341 18.20 -15.05 -20.72
CA LEU A 341 17.60 -15.61 -21.91
C LEU A 341 16.11 -15.83 -21.70
N ALA A 342 15.33 -15.65 -22.76
CA ALA A 342 13.90 -15.90 -22.74
C ALA A 342 13.48 -16.82 -23.89
N PHE A 343 12.46 -17.65 -23.66
CA PHE A 343 11.77 -18.29 -24.75
C PHE A 343 11.08 -17.20 -25.59
N ARG A 344 11.27 -17.24 -26.91
CA ARG A 344 10.63 -16.26 -27.82
C ARG A 344 9.13 -16.21 -27.62
N HIS A 345 8.54 -17.36 -27.27
CA HIS A 345 7.12 -17.50 -27.02
C HIS A 345 6.85 -18.43 -25.84
N PRO A 346 5.96 -18.06 -24.88
CA PRO A 346 5.59 -18.93 -23.76
C PRO A 346 5.10 -20.31 -24.20
N LEU A 347 4.36 -20.43 -25.31
CA LEU A 347 3.90 -21.70 -25.87
C LEU A 347 5.02 -22.66 -26.23
N ILE A 348 6.19 -22.18 -26.62
CA ILE A 348 7.35 -23.03 -26.90
C ILE A 348 7.85 -23.65 -25.59
N ARG A 349 7.92 -22.86 -24.52
CA ARG A 349 8.26 -23.35 -23.18
C ARG A 349 7.22 -24.38 -22.71
N GLU A 350 5.90 -24.05 -22.84
CA GLU A 350 4.82 -24.95 -22.45
C GLU A 350 4.88 -26.29 -23.18
N ALA A 351 5.13 -26.28 -24.48
CA ALA A 351 5.28 -27.49 -25.28
C ALA A 351 6.46 -28.35 -24.79
N LEU A 352 7.65 -27.78 -24.62
CA LEU A 352 8.83 -28.47 -24.09
C LEU A 352 8.61 -29.02 -22.68
N TYR A 353 7.91 -28.27 -21.82
CA TYR A 353 7.59 -28.67 -20.47
C TYR A 353 6.56 -29.82 -20.46
N ALA A 354 5.54 -29.76 -21.33
CA ALA A 354 4.51 -30.80 -21.45
C ALA A 354 5.02 -32.11 -22.07
N GLU A 355 6.07 -32.04 -22.94
CA GLU A 355 6.72 -33.25 -23.48
C GLU A 355 7.32 -34.15 -22.40
N MET A 356 7.66 -33.60 -21.22
CA MET A 356 8.25 -34.36 -20.12
C MET A 356 7.15 -35.04 -19.31
N PRO A 357 7.24 -36.35 -19.02
CA PRO A 357 6.33 -37.02 -18.10
C PRO A 357 6.29 -36.36 -16.73
N ALA A 358 5.12 -36.27 -16.08
CA ALA A 358 4.95 -35.56 -14.80
C ALA A 358 5.92 -36.05 -13.70
N SER A 359 6.17 -37.36 -13.62
CA SER A 359 7.13 -37.93 -12.66
C SER A 359 8.58 -37.50 -12.92
N VAL A 360 8.96 -37.38 -14.21
CA VAL A 360 10.31 -36.89 -14.59
C VAL A 360 10.44 -35.40 -14.26
N ARG A 361 9.41 -34.61 -14.54
CA ARG A 361 9.40 -33.17 -14.18
C ARG A 361 9.56 -32.97 -12.67
N ALA A 362 8.79 -33.69 -11.87
CA ALA A 362 8.85 -33.61 -10.42
C ALA A 362 10.24 -33.97 -9.86
N ALA A 363 10.84 -35.06 -10.37
CA ALA A 363 12.20 -35.44 -9.99
C ALA A 363 13.22 -34.39 -10.40
N TRP A 364 13.10 -33.85 -11.62
CA TRP A 364 14.04 -32.84 -12.13
C TRP A 364 13.91 -31.50 -11.37
N HIS A 365 12.73 -31.07 -11.00
CA HIS A 365 12.53 -29.92 -10.10
C HIS A 365 13.21 -30.11 -8.75
N ARG A 366 13.16 -31.32 -8.18
CA ARG A 366 13.88 -31.63 -6.93
C ARG A 366 15.38 -31.54 -7.09
N ASP A 367 15.92 -32.11 -8.18
CA ASP A 367 17.36 -32.09 -8.47
C ASP A 367 17.85 -30.66 -8.76
N ALA A 368 17.03 -29.86 -9.48
CA ALA A 368 17.29 -28.45 -9.71
C ALA A 368 17.32 -27.65 -8.39
N GLY A 369 16.35 -27.89 -7.52
CA GLY A 369 16.34 -27.29 -6.17
C GLY A 369 17.57 -27.63 -5.36
N HIS A 370 18.00 -28.89 -5.38
CA HIS A 370 19.21 -29.33 -4.70
C HIS A 370 20.47 -28.65 -5.27
N SER A 371 20.62 -28.61 -6.57
CA SER A 371 21.76 -27.96 -7.23
C SER A 371 21.83 -26.48 -6.94
N LEU A 372 20.70 -25.79 -6.97
CA LEU A 372 20.59 -24.36 -6.63
C LEU A 372 20.91 -24.10 -5.15
N ALA A 373 20.42 -24.96 -4.24
CA ALA A 373 20.74 -24.86 -2.81
C ALA A 373 22.24 -25.03 -2.56
N ALA A 374 22.85 -26.03 -3.17
CA ALA A 374 24.30 -26.29 -3.08
C ALA A 374 25.14 -25.14 -3.65
N ALA A 375 24.65 -24.44 -4.66
CA ALA A 375 25.27 -23.25 -5.24
C ALA A 375 25.03 -21.96 -4.43
N GLY A 376 24.30 -22.01 -3.32
CA GLY A 376 24.01 -20.84 -2.47
C GLY A 376 23.01 -19.86 -3.11
N ALA A 377 22.11 -20.35 -3.96
CA ALA A 377 21.05 -19.54 -4.51
C ALA A 377 20.12 -19.01 -3.42
N ALA A 378 19.45 -17.88 -3.68
CA ALA A 378 18.49 -17.29 -2.76
C ALA A 378 17.38 -18.28 -2.36
N PRO A 379 16.98 -18.34 -1.08
CA PRO A 379 16.06 -19.37 -0.57
C PRO A 379 14.74 -19.48 -1.35
N GLU A 380 14.21 -18.38 -1.82
CA GLU A 380 12.97 -18.35 -2.58
C GLU A 380 13.10 -19.03 -3.97
N ARG A 381 14.27 -18.98 -4.60
CA ARG A 381 14.50 -19.65 -5.88
C ARG A 381 14.59 -21.17 -5.72
N VAL A 382 15.21 -21.61 -4.64
CA VAL A 382 15.26 -23.03 -4.25
C VAL A 382 13.85 -23.53 -3.93
N ALA A 383 13.12 -22.80 -3.10
CA ALA A 383 11.77 -23.13 -2.67
C ALA A 383 10.80 -23.31 -3.86
N ARG A 384 10.89 -22.45 -4.89
CA ARG A 384 10.09 -22.58 -6.12
C ARG A 384 10.29 -23.90 -6.83
N GLN A 385 11.51 -24.39 -6.89
CA GLN A 385 11.78 -25.69 -7.52
C GLN A 385 11.22 -26.82 -6.64
N LEU A 386 11.39 -26.73 -5.31
CA LEU A 386 10.92 -27.73 -4.36
C LEU A 386 9.39 -27.86 -4.32
N LEU A 387 8.65 -26.74 -4.45
CA LEU A 387 7.17 -26.76 -4.51
C LEU A 387 6.61 -27.57 -5.67
N ARG A 388 7.35 -27.67 -6.77
CA ARG A 388 6.96 -28.46 -7.95
C ARG A 388 7.54 -29.88 -7.97
N GLY A 389 8.40 -30.19 -7.02
CA GLY A 389 8.92 -31.49 -6.74
C GLY A 389 8.01 -32.33 -5.82
N PRO A 390 8.34 -33.62 -5.62
CA PRO A 390 7.67 -34.40 -4.60
C PRO A 390 8.00 -33.89 -3.20
N ALA A 391 7.01 -33.78 -2.32
CA ALA A 391 7.24 -33.47 -0.92
C ALA A 391 8.09 -34.60 -0.29
N ASP A 392 9.25 -34.23 0.27
CA ASP A 392 10.16 -35.16 0.94
C ASP A 392 10.31 -34.73 2.41
N GLY A 393 9.92 -35.63 3.30
CA GLY A 393 10.03 -35.42 4.75
C GLY A 393 11.39 -35.80 5.33
N GLU A 394 12.37 -36.15 4.49
CA GLU A 394 13.70 -36.64 4.91
C GLU A 394 14.83 -36.09 4.02
N GLY A 395 16.06 -36.22 4.48
CA GLY A 395 17.25 -35.88 3.71
C GLY A 395 17.58 -34.38 3.64
N TRP A 396 18.29 -34.00 2.59
CA TRP A 396 18.90 -32.67 2.41
C TRP A 396 17.87 -31.52 2.42
N MET A 397 16.66 -31.76 1.90
CA MET A 397 15.61 -30.75 1.85
C MET A 397 15.18 -30.33 3.26
N LEU A 398 15.06 -31.30 4.18
CA LEU A 398 14.75 -31.03 5.58
C LEU A 398 15.87 -30.25 6.27
N ASP A 399 17.14 -30.60 5.99
CA ASP A 399 18.30 -29.88 6.52
C ASP A 399 18.35 -28.45 5.99
N TRP A 400 18.11 -28.26 4.70
CA TRP A 400 18.05 -26.96 4.06
C TRP A 400 16.89 -26.11 4.64
N LEU A 401 15.68 -26.66 4.78
CA LEU A 401 14.55 -25.97 5.37
C LEU A 401 14.83 -25.56 6.83
N THR A 402 15.50 -26.42 7.60
CA THR A 402 15.85 -26.09 9.00
C THR A 402 16.76 -24.85 9.08
N THR A 403 17.61 -24.64 8.09
CA THR A 403 18.53 -23.46 8.05
C THR A 403 17.91 -22.24 7.37
N SER A 404 16.98 -22.42 6.45
CA SER A 404 16.47 -21.36 5.57
C SER A 404 15.05 -20.88 5.89
N ALA A 405 14.29 -21.61 6.74
CA ALA A 405 12.88 -21.32 6.99
C ALA A 405 12.64 -19.91 7.57
N ASP A 406 13.48 -19.45 8.50
CA ASP A 406 13.34 -18.11 9.10
C ASP A 406 13.46 -17.01 8.04
N SER A 407 14.46 -17.12 7.15
CA SER A 407 14.63 -16.21 6.02
C SER A 407 13.49 -16.31 5.03
N LEU A 408 13.06 -17.52 4.70
CA LEU A 408 11.96 -17.75 3.76
C LEU A 408 10.62 -17.20 4.29
N VAL A 409 10.31 -17.42 5.58
CA VAL A 409 9.09 -16.88 6.23
C VAL A 409 9.10 -15.35 6.24
N SER A 410 10.26 -14.74 6.44
CA SER A 410 10.37 -13.27 6.46
C SER A 410 10.29 -12.66 5.05
N GLN A 411 10.90 -13.27 4.04
CA GLN A 411 11.04 -12.72 2.69
C GLN A 411 9.88 -13.09 1.76
N ALA A 412 9.37 -14.33 1.86
CA ALA A 412 8.33 -14.87 1.01
C ALA A 412 7.35 -15.75 1.82
N PRO A 413 6.55 -15.16 2.73
CA PRO A 413 5.70 -15.92 3.65
C PRO A 413 4.68 -16.83 2.94
N GLY A 414 4.18 -16.46 1.75
CA GLY A 414 3.28 -17.30 0.96
C GLY A 414 3.96 -18.59 0.49
N VAL A 415 5.15 -18.47 -0.11
CA VAL A 415 6.00 -19.61 -0.53
C VAL A 415 6.38 -20.48 0.66
N ALA A 416 6.75 -19.81 1.78
CA ALA A 416 7.08 -20.50 3.02
C ALA A 416 5.90 -21.32 3.54
N ALA A 417 4.70 -20.74 3.59
CA ALA A 417 3.50 -21.43 4.07
C ALA A 417 3.18 -22.67 3.24
N GLU A 418 3.24 -22.58 1.93
CA GLU A 418 2.94 -23.71 1.03
C GLU A 418 4.00 -24.82 1.16
N LEU A 419 5.30 -24.48 1.10
CA LEU A 419 6.39 -25.46 1.18
C LEU A 419 6.46 -26.10 2.57
N LEU A 420 6.31 -25.31 3.65
CA LEU A 420 6.30 -25.81 5.01
C LEU A 420 5.07 -26.70 5.26
N ALA A 421 3.89 -26.37 4.72
CA ALA A 421 2.68 -27.20 4.85
C ALA A 421 2.89 -28.57 4.23
N GLN A 422 3.42 -28.63 3.00
CA GLN A 422 3.74 -29.88 2.32
C GLN A 422 4.77 -30.72 3.11
N THR A 423 5.83 -30.05 3.58
CA THR A 423 6.93 -30.73 4.30
C THR A 423 6.47 -31.25 5.67
N VAL A 424 5.76 -30.42 6.47
CA VAL A 424 5.24 -30.82 7.80
C VAL A 424 4.29 -31.99 7.70
N ALA A 425 3.47 -32.07 6.62
CA ALA A 425 2.60 -33.20 6.35
C ALA A 425 3.37 -34.49 6.05
N ALA A 426 4.52 -34.40 5.40
CA ALA A 426 5.36 -35.54 5.02
C ALA A 426 6.28 -36.05 6.16
N ILE A 427 6.59 -35.21 7.17
CA ILE A 427 7.48 -35.60 8.28
C ILE A 427 6.76 -36.54 9.25
N PRO A 428 7.37 -37.65 9.69
CA PRO A 428 6.81 -38.55 10.72
C PRO A 428 6.49 -37.84 12.04
N ALA A 429 5.40 -38.26 12.70
CA ALA A 429 4.89 -37.61 13.91
C ALA A 429 5.89 -37.55 15.09
N GLY A 430 6.88 -38.44 15.14
CA GLY A 430 7.90 -38.48 16.21
C GLY A 430 9.17 -37.64 15.95
N SER A 431 9.27 -36.94 14.83
CA SER A 431 10.44 -36.12 14.51
C SER A 431 10.43 -34.79 15.27
N GLY A 432 11.49 -34.48 16.02
CA GLY A 432 11.67 -33.20 16.71
C GLY A 432 11.64 -31.98 15.77
N ARG A 433 12.09 -32.16 14.50
CA ARG A 433 12.08 -31.11 13.48
C ARG A 433 10.68 -30.73 13.04
N ARG A 434 9.72 -31.66 13.10
CA ARG A 434 8.32 -31.40 12.75
C ARG A 434 7.70 -30.28 13.58
N GLY A 435 7.96 -30.27 14.89
CA GLY A 435 7.47 -29.23 15.80
C GLY A 435 7.99 -27.84 15.43
N TRP A 436 9.29 -27.76 15.22
CA TRP A 436 9.94 -26.51 14.86
C TRP A 436 9.45 -25.95 13.51
N LEU A 437 9.38 -26.79 12.46
CA LEU A 437 8.86 -26.41 11.15
C LEU A 437 7.35 -26.05 11.19
N ALA A 438 6.58 -26.73 12.04
CA ALA A 438 5.18 -26.37 12.26
C ALA A 438 5.02 -24.99 12.92
N GLY A 439 5.94 -24.62 13.83
CA GLY A 439 6.02 -23.27 14.39
C GLY A 439 6.29 -22.21 13.32
N ARG A 440 7.23 -22.48 12.41
CA ARG A 440 7.50 -21.59 11.26
C ARG A 440 6.33 -21.51 10.27
N LEU A 441 5.63 -22.63 10.06
CA LEU A 441 4.40 -22.65 9.28
C LEU A 441 3.30 -21.78 9.92
N ALA A 442 3.10 -21.88 11.23
CA ALA A 442 2.12 -21.05 11.92
C ALA A 442 2.46 -19.55 11.81
N ASP A 443 3.73 -19.16 11.92
CA ASP A 443 4.20 -17.79 11.71
C ASP A 443 3.99 -17.34 10.26
N ALA A 444 4.31 -18.18 9.27
CA ALA A 444 4.08 -17.88 7.86
C ALA A 444 2.58 -17.64 7.55
N LEU A 445 1.71 -18.48 8.07
CA LEU A 445 0.25 -18.36 7.93
C LEU A 445 -0.29 -17.09 8.63
N TYR A 446 0.23 -16.76 9.81
CA TYR A 446 -0.11 -15.51 10.50
C TYR A 446 0.24 -14.29 9.64
N ARG A 447 1.44 -14.28 9.04
CA ARG A 447 1.93 -13.19 8.17
C ARG A 447 1.16 -13.05 6.86
N THR A 448 0.68 -14.16 6.30
CA THR A 448 -0.18 -14.15 5.09
C THR A 448 -1.63 -13.76 5.40
N GLY A 449 -1.99 -13.63 6.69
CA GLY A 449 -3.34 -13.25 7.13
C GLY A 449 -4.29 -14.43 7.31
N ASP A 450 -3.86 -15.68 7.04
CA ASP A 450 -4.66 -16.88 7.29
C ASP A 450 -4.57 -17.29 8.76
N ARG A 451 -5.21 -16.48 9.63
CA ARG A 451 -5.20 -16.65 11.08
C ARG A 451 -5.86 -17.97 11.51
N ALA A 452 -6.88 -18.41 10.78
CA ALA A 452 -7.59 -19.67 11.09
C ALA A 452 -6.67 -20.88 10.90
N ALA A 453 -5.95 -20.96 9.80
CA ALA A 453 -4.97 -22.01 9.56
C ALA A 453 -3.78 -21.92 10.54
N ALA A 454 -3.31 -20.71 10.85
CA ALA A 454 -2.25 -20.50 11.84
C ALA A 454 -2.61 -21.07 13.22
N VAL A 455 -3.83 -20.81 13.71
CA VAL A 455 -4.35 -21.40 14.96
C VAL A 455 -4.36 -22.91 14.91
N GLN A 456 -4.92 -23.50 13.86
CA GLN A 456 -5.00 -24.98 13.74
C GLN A 456 -3.62 -25.66 13.71
N VAL A 457 -2.65 -25.03 13.05
CA VAL A 457 -1.28 -25.56 12.96
C VAL A 457 -0.60 -25.44 14.33
N ALA A 458 -0.71 -24.28 14.98
CA ALA A 458 -0.09 -24.03 16.28
C ALA A 458 -0.65 -24.94 17.38
N GLU A 459 -1.98 -25.14 17.44
CA GLU A 459 -2.63 -26.06 18.38
C GLU A 459 -2.17 -27.51 18.20
N ARG A 460 -2.08 -27.97 16.95
CA ARG A 460 -1.54 -29.31 16.66
C ARG A 460 -0.08 -29.42 17.04
N ALA A 461 0.74 -28.40 16.79
CA ALA A 461 2.16 -28.40 17.13
C ALA A 461 2.40 -28.42 18.64
N LEU A 462 1.60 -27.71 19.42
CA LEU A 462 1.65 -27.77 20.90
C LEU A 462 1.42 -29.18 21.46
N GLY A 463 0.61 -30.01 20.78
CA GLY A 463 0.34 -31.39 21.22
C GLY A 463 1.58 -32.30 21.22
N TYR A 464 2.65 -31.92 20.54
CA TYR A 464 3.90 -32.68 20.45
C TYR A 464 5.18 -31.86 20.62
N ALA A 465 5.07 -30.54 20.89
CA ALA A 465 6.23 -29.67 21.15
C ALA A 465 6.81 -30.00 22.53
N ALA A 466 8.10 -30.32 22.56
CA ALA A 466 8.84 -30.61 23.81
C ALA A 466 9.85 -29.49 24.15
N ASP A 467 10.23 -28.67 23.18
CA ASP A 467 11.13 -27.55 23.37
C ASP A 467 10.39 -26.37 24.02
N PRO A 468 10.82 -25.88 25.21
CA PRO A 468 10.17 -24.77 25.89
C PRO A 468 10.13 -23.46 25.08
N ASP A 469 11.16 -23.16 24.29
CA ASP A 469 11.18 -21.95 23.42
C ASP A 469 10.12 -22.05 22.33
N LEU A 470 10.01 -23.20 21.69
CA LEU A 470 8.95 -23.46 20.69
C LEU A 470 7.55 -23.36 21.31
N VAL A 471 7.36 -23.89 22.51
CA VAL A 471 6.06 -23.81 23.21
C VAL A 471 5.68 -22.37 23.46
N VAL A 472 6.60 -21.50 23.88
CA VAL A 472 6.35 -20.08 24.08
C VAL A 472 6.02 -19.39 22.74
N ASP A 473 6.78 -19.64 21.67
CA ASP A 473 6.55 -19.07 20.34
C ASP A 473 5.16 -19.46 19.79
N LEU A 474 4.76 -20.72 19.96
CA LEU A 474 3.44 -21.22 19.54
C LEU A 474 2.31 -20.56 20.33
N HIS A 475 2.44 -20.46 21.65
CA HIS A 475 1.47 -19.78 22.49
C HIS A 475 1.38 -18.28 22.16
N TRP A 476 2.51 -17.65 21.83
CA TRP A 476 2.54 -16.27 21.36
C TRP A 476 1.71 -16.09 20.08
N THR A 477 1.95 -16.93 19.07
CA THR A 477 1.20 -16.88 17.79
C THR A 477 -0.28 -17.13 18.02
N LEU A 478 -0.65 -18.12 18.84
CA LEU A 478 -2.04 -18.41 19.19
C LEU A 478 -2.74 -17.24 19.87
N ALA A 479 -2.11 -16.68 20.90
CA ALA A 479 -2.71 -15.57 21.64
C ALA A 479 -2.86 -14.32 20.78
N GLN A 480 -1.90 -14.02 19.90
CA GLN A 480 -2.01 -12.94 18.92
C GLN A 480 -3.18 -13.16 17.96
N CYS A 481 -3.31 -14.36 17.39
CA CYS A 481 -4.42 -14.67 16.50
C CYS A 481 -5.77 -14.53 17.20
N ARG A 482 -5.91 -15.03 18.43
CA ARG A 482 -7.14 -14.99 19.22
C ARG A 482 -7.49 -13.59 19.70
N MET A 483 -6.49 -12.83 20.14
CA MET A 483 -6.64 -11.43 20.51
C MET A 483 -7.19 -10.61 19.34
N LEU A 484 -6.58 -10.74 18.15
CA LEU A 484 -7.03 -10.05 16.95
C LEU A 484 -8.38 -10.54 16.40
N ALA A 485 -8.81 -11.73 16.80
CA ALA A 485 -10.15 -12.25 16.52
C ALA A 485 -11.21 -11.79 17.54
N GLY A 486 -10.81 -11.08 18.62
CA GLY A 486 -11.70 -10.67 19.70
C GLY A 486 -12.02 -11.76 20.71
N ALA A 487 -11.33 -12.93 20.65
CA ALA A 487 -11.58 -14.10 21.50
C ALA A 487 -10.75 -13.99 22.81
N ALA A 488 -11.19 -13.14 23.74
CA ALA A 488 -10.47 -12.85 24.99
C ALA A 488 -10.28 -14.10 25.85
N GLU A 489 -11.37 -14.79 26.17
CA GLU A 489 -11.36 -15.96 27.07
C GLU A 489 -10.41 -17.06 26.59
N GLU A 490 -10.43 -17.36 25.28
CA GLU A 490 -9.56 -18.39 24.70
C GLU A 490 -8.09 -17.93 24.67
N SER A 491 -7.84 -16.63 24.50
CA SER A 491 -6.49 -16.06 24.59
C SER A 491 -5.93 -16.24 26.01
N PHE A 492 -6.67 -15.84 27.04
CA PHE A 492 -6.27 -16.00 28.46
C PHE A 492 -6.10 -17.46 28.83
N ALA A 493 -7.07 -18.34 28.51
CA ALA A 493 -6.96 -19.76 28.76
C ALA A 493 -5.72 -20.40 28.08
N THR A 494 -5.29 -19.88 26.96
CA THR A 494 -4.06 -20.32 26.29
C THR A 494 -2.81 -19.93 27.09
N ILE A 495 -2.75 -18.68 27.56
CA ILE A 495 -1.64 -18.17 28.33
C ILE A 495 -1.55 -18.85 29.71
N GLU A 496 -2.67 -19.02 30.39
CA GLU A 496 -2.74 -19.73 31.68
C GLU A 496 -2.21 -21.17 31.58
N ARG A 497 -2.62 -21.90 30.53
CA ARG A 497 -2.07 -23.25 30.27
C ARG A 497 -0.58 -23.25 30.05
N ALA A 498 -0.07 -22.26 29.35
CA ALA A 498 1.37 -22.09 29.13
C ALA A 498 2.10 -21.80 30.45
N LEU A 499 1.58 -20.89 31.27
CA LEU A 499 2.14 -20.55 32.59
C LEU A 499 2.10 -21.71 33.59
N ALA A 500 1.16 -22.66 33.45
CA ALA A 500 1.07 -23.88 34.25
C ALA A 500 2.02 -24.98 33.80
N ALA A 501 2.71 -24.85 32.66
CA ALA A 501 3.60 -25.88 32.14
C ALA A 501 4.79 -26.12 33.09
N PRO A 502 5.18 -27.39 33.34
CA PRO A 502 6.32 -27.68 34.20
C PRO A 502 7.63 -27.30 33.51
N GLY A 503 8.61 -26.84 34.30
CA GLY A 503 9.97 -26.56 33.81
C GLY A 503 10.19 -25.21 33.17
N LEU A 504 9.20 -24.29 33.23
CA LEU A 504 9.36 -22.92 32.72
C LEU A 504 10.50 -22.19 33.41
N SER A 505 11.43 -21.66 32.63
CA SER A 505 12.47 -20.74 33.12
C SER A 505 11.87 -19.40 33.54
N THR A 506 12.63 -18.60 34.28
CA THR A 506 12.25 -17.23 34.66
C THR A 506 12.02 -16.38 33.43
N THR A 507 12.81 -16.54 32.36
CA THR A 507 12.67 -15.87 31.07
C THR A 507 11.33 -16.22 30.38
N HIS A 508 11.00 -17.51 30.26
CA HIS A 508 9.75 -17.94 29.67
C HIS A 508 8.53 -17.41 30.44
N ARG A 509 8.61 -17.45 31.77
CA ARG A 509 7.53 -16.90 32.61
C ARG A 509 7.38 -15.40 32.43
N ALA A 510 8.47 -14.64 32.35
CA ALA A 510 8.44 -13.20 32.10
C ALA A 510 7.75 -12.88 30.74
N ARG A 511 8.12 -13.60 29.69
CA ARG A 511 7.55 -13.41 28.33
C ARG A 511 6.06 -13.76 28.27
N LEU A 512 5.62 -14.84 28.92
CA LEU A 512 4.21 -15.21 29.01
C LEU A 512 3.39 -14.20 29.83
N LEU A 513 3.94 -13.65 30.92
CA LEU A 513 3.29 -12.57 31.66
C LEU A 513 3.19 -11.28 30.85
N VAL A 514 4.18 -10.95 30.02
CA VAL A 514 4.09 -9.83 29.04
C VAL A 514 2.93 -10.08 28.07
N LEU A 515 2.82 -11.29 27.56
CA LEU A 515 1.73 -11.65 26.63
C LEU A 515 0.35 -11.50 27.30
N SER A 516 0.22 -11.97 28.54
CA SER A 516 -1.00 -11.80 29.35
C SER A 516 -1.30 -10.31 29.59
N ALA A 517 -0.32 -9.53 30.01
CA ALA A 517 -0.46 -8.10 30.25
C ALA A 517 -0.92 -7.34 28.97
N ARG A 518 -0.36 -7.70 27.80
CA ARG A 518 -0.81 -7.13 26.51
C ARG A 518 -2.24 -7.54 26.16
N THR A 519 -2.62 -8.77 26.44
CA THR A 519 -3.98 -9.25 26.21
C THR A 519 -4.96 -8.49 27.11
N HIS A 520 -4.68 -8.33 28.41
CA HIS A 520 -5.48 -7.49 29.30
C HIS A 520 -5.61 -6.05 28.79
N LEU A 521 -4.51 -5.46 28.34
CA LEU A 521 -4.51 -4.10 27.80
C LEU A 521 -5.38 -3.99 26.55
N TYR A 522 -5.30 -4.96 25.63
CA TYR A 522 -6.10 -4.98 24.40
C TYR A 522 -7.60 -5.07 24.68
N PHE A 523 -8.00 -5.77 25.73
CA PHE A 523 -9.41 -5.87 26.17
C PHE A 523 -9.82 -4.80 27.20
N GLY A 524 -8.97 -3.79 27.47
CA GLY A 524 -9.30 -2.64 28.34
C GLY A 524 -9.19 -2.94 29.83
N GLU A 525 -8.61 -4.05 30.23
CA GLU A 525 -8.41 -4.42 31.63
C GLU A 525 -7.10 -3.81 32.16
N VAL A 526 -7.03 -2.48 32.20
CA VAL A 526 -5.82 -1.67 32.39
C VAL A 526 -5.11 -1.98 33.71
N ASP A 527 -5.84 -2.19 34.79
CA ASP A 527 -5.24 -2.51 36.10
C ASP A 527 -4.62 -3.90 36.16
N ALA A 528 -5.25 -4.89 35.52
CA ALA A 528 -4.70 -6.23 35.40
C ALA A 528 -3.42 -6.20 34.54
N ALA A 529 -3.48 -5.50 33.43
CA ALA A 529 -2.32 -5.28 32.54
C ALA A 529 -1.13 -4.67 33.30
N GLY A 530 -1.38 -3.62 34.09
CA GLY A 530 -0.34 -2.96 34.89
C GLY A 530 0.27 -3.87 35.96
N ARG A 531 -0.54 -4.66 36.67
CA ARG A 531 -0.04 -5.62 37.68
C ARG A 531 0.84 -6.70 37.04
N GLU A 532 0.39 -7.30 35.97
CA GLU A 532 1.14 -8.36 35.27
C GLU A 532 2.40 -7.84 34.60
N ALA A 533 2.34 -6.68 33.96
CA ALA A 533 3.52 -6.04 33.38
C ALA A 533 4.59 -5.71 34.45
N THR A 534 4.16 -5.27 35.66
CA THR A 534 5.08 -5.06 36.80
C THR A 534 5.72 -6.37 37.24
N GLY A 535 4.94 -7.44 37.35
CA GLY A 535 5.44 -8.78 37.63
C GLY A 535 6.42 -9.30 36.57
N ALA A 536 6.08 -9.12 35.31
CA ALA A 536 6.93 -9.48 34.18
C ALA A 536 8.27 -8.70 34.21
N LEU A 537 8.22 -7.39 34.48
CA LEU A 537 9.39 -6.52 34.56
C LEU A 537 10.35 -6.96 35.67
N ALA A 538 9.84 -7.39 36.84
CA ALA A 538 10.67 -7.92 37.93
C ALA A 538 11.39 -9.23 37.55
N LEU A 539 10.69 -10.14 36.84
CA LEU A 539 11.27 -11.39 36.35
C LEU A 539 12.26 -11.14 35.21
N ALA A 540 11.97 -10.22 34.32
CA ALA A 540 12.83 -9.83 33.22
C ALA A 540 14.16 -9.23 33.74
N ALA A 541 14.11 -8.40 34.78
CA ALA A 541 15.30 -7.86 35.44
C ALA A 541 16.15 -8.97 36.07
N ALA A 542 15.52 -9.96 36.70
CA ALA A 542 16.23 -11.10 37.32
C ALA A 542 16.89 -12.04 36.31
N SER A 543 16.35 -12.11 35.07
CA SER A 543 16.89 -12.94 33.99
C SER A 543 17.68 -12.15 32.93
N SER A 544 17.83 -10.82 33.10
CA SER A 544 18.46 -9.92 32.12
C SER A 544 17.82 -10.01 30.71
N ASP A 545 16.51 -10.26 30.64
CA ASP A 545 15.76 -10.36 29.39
C ASP A 545 15.35 -8.97 28.91
N GLY A 546 16.13 -8.40 27.98
CA GLY A 546 15.86 -7.09 27.37
C GLY A 546 14.52 -7.06 26.62
N TRP A 547 14.16 -8.16 25.95
CA TRP A 547 12.91 -8.28 25.22
C TRP A 547 11.69 -8.15 26.14
N ALA A 548 11.64 -8.96 27.22
CA ALA A 548 10.56 -8.90 28.19
C ALA A 548 10.52 -7.54 28.93
N THR A 549 11.69 -6.94 29.20
CA THR A 549 11.80 -5.60 29.79
C THR A 549 11.14 -4.54 28.89
N GLY A 550 11.50 -4.50 27.61
CA GLY A 550 10.97 -3.52 26.66
C GLY A 550 9.45 -3.60 26.51
N TRP A 551 8.92 -4.81 26.33
CA TRP A 551 7.48 -5.03 26.20
C TRP A 551 6.70 -4.77 27.49
N ALA A 552 7.24 -5.12 28.67
CA ALA A 552 6.59 -4.81 29.94
C ALA A 552 6.53 -3.30 30.17
N VAL A 553 7.62 -2.58 29.90
CA VAL A 553 7.64 -1.11 29.99
C VAL A 553 6.66 -0.48 29.02
N HIS A 554 6.50 -1.01 27.82
CA HIS A 554 5.49 -0.55 26.84
C HIS A 554 4.07 -0.66 27.43
N VAL A 555 3.70 -1.83 27.99
CA VAL A 555 2.38 -2.02 28.62
C VAL A 555 2.16 -1.02 29.75
N LEU A 556 3.16 -0.81 30.60
CA LEU A 556 3.06 0.16 31.70
C LEU A 556 2.87 1.60 31.18
N ALA A 557 3.59 1.98 30.11
CA ALA A 557 3.47 3.29 29.53
C ALA A 557 2.07 3.53 28.93
N VAL A 558 1.53 2.55 28.20
CA VAL A 558 0.17 2.65 27.63
C VAL A 558 -0.87 2.63 28.74
N ALA A 559 -0.71 1.78 29.76
CA ALA A 559 -1.64 1.77 30.91
C ALA A 559 -1.66 3.12 31.65
N ALA A 560 -0.51 3.77 31.82
CA ALA A 560 -0.44 5.12 32.40
C ALA A 560 -1.11 6.15 31.49
N THR A 561 -0.95 6.06 30.17
CA THR A 561 -1.61 6.92 29.20
C THR A 561 -3.14 6.80 29.32
N ILE A 562 -3.66 5.57 29.32
CA ILE A 562 -5.11 5.30 29.46
C ILE A 562 -5.66 5.84 30.79
N ARG A 563 -4.92 5.72 31.91
CA ARG A 563 -5.33 6.28 33.20
C ARG A 563 -5.24 7.81 33.29
N GLY A 564 -4.80 8.48 32.23
CA GLY A 564 -4.59 9.94 32.24
C GLY A 564 -3.32 10.38 32.97
N GLU A 565 -2.44 9.47 33.39
CA GLU A 565 -1.16 9.73 34.05
C GLU A 565 -0.09 10.09 33.02
N LEU A 566 -0.41 11.07 32.13
CA LEU A 566 0.37 11.34 30.91
C LEU A 566 1.80 11.80 31.21
N ALA A 567 2.01 12.52 32.31
CA ALA A 567 3.36 12.95 32.75
C ALA A 567 4.24 11.78 33.17
N GLU A 568 3.66 10.70 33.71
CA GLU A 568 4.35 9.48 34.12
C GLU A 568 4.60 8.53 32.95
N ALA A 569 3.73 8.57 31.94
CA ALA A 569 3.86 7.75 30.75
C ALA A 569 5.09 8.10 29.90
N LEU A 570 5.42 9.39 29.72
CA LEU A 570 6.52 9.84 28.88
C LEU A 570 7.89 9.24 29.27
N PRO A 571 8.31 9.27 30.54
CA PRO A 571 9.57 8.60 30.95
C PRO A 571 9.58 7.10 30.71
N LEU A 572 8.43 6.42 30.78
CA LEU A 572 8.33 4.99 30.47
C LEU A 572 8.55 4.75 28.97
N TYR A 573 7.94 5.58 28.09
CA TYR A 573 8.24 5.49 26.66
C TYR A 573 9.72 5.71 26.37
N ASP A 574 10.37 6.70 26.98
CA ASP A 574 11.79 6.96 26.80
C ASP A 574 12.67 5.80 27.29
N ARG A 575 12.31 5.18 28.42
CA ARG A 575 12.97 3.96 28.92
C ARG A 575 12.81 2.80 27.94
N GLY A 576 11.61 2.58 27.42
CA GLY A 576 11.33 1.52 26.43
C GLY A 576 12.13 1.72 25.15
N LEU A 577 12.18 2.96 24.64
CA LEU A 577 12.98 3.33 23.45
C LEU A 577 14.48 3.07 23.68
N ALA A 578 15.03 3.44 24.84
CA ALA A 578 16.42 3.15 25.17
C ALA A 578 16.73 1.65 25.17
N VAL A 579 15.81 0.81 25.65
CA VAL A 579 15.95 -0.66 25.58
C VAL A 579 15.90 -1.13 24.13
N ALA A 580 14.94 -0.63 23.33
CA ALA A 580 14.79 -1.02 21.92
C ALA A 580 15.99 -0.60 21.04
N GLU A 581 16.67 0.49 21.36
CA GLU A 581 17.88 0.94 20.66
C GLU A 581 19.09 0.01 20.88
N THR A 582 19.11 -0.75 21.97
CA THR A 582 20.23 -1.67 22.28
C THR A 582 20.07 -3.07 21.70
N ASP A 583 18.86 -3.43 21.27
CA ASP A 583 18.54 -4.76 20.73
C ASP A 583 17.79 -4.66 19.39
N PRO A 584 18.43 -4.98 18.27
CA PRO A 584 17.79 -4.93 16.94
C PRO A 584 16.52 -5.79 16.84
N THR A 585 16.36 -6.82 17.68
CA THR A 585 15.15 -7.66 17.69
C THR A 585 13.93 -6.93 18.24
N LEU A 586 14.10 -5.75 18.84
CA LEU A 586 13.07 -4.89 19.39
C LEU A 586 12.72 -3.69 18.48
N ALA A 587 13.18 -3.69 17.24
CA ALA A 587 12.95 -2.58 16.32
C ALA A 587 11.44 -2.30 16.11
N ASP A 588 10.60 -3.34 15.99
CA ASP A 588 9.14 -3.19 15.92
C ASP A 588 8.53 -2.58 17.18
N LEU A 589 9.03 -2.99 18.36
CA LEU A 589 8.62 -2.39 19.62
C LEU A 589 9.03 -0.91 19.68
N GLY A 590 10.21 -0.56 19.21
CA GLY A 590 10.67 0.83 19.12
C GLY A 590 9.72 1.70 18.30
N LEU A 591 9.24 1.19 17.16
CA LEU A 591 8.25 1.87 16.33
C LEU A 591 6.90 2.05 17.06
N LEU A 592 6.42 1.01 17.72
CA LEU A 592 5.18 1.06 18.50
C LEU A 592 5.28 2.08 19.65
N LEU A 593 6.42 2.11 20.35
CA LEU A 593 6.67 3.09 21.41
C LEU A 593 6.64 4.53 20.89
N LEU A 594 7.21 4.79 19.71
CA LEU A 594 7.16 6.11 19.07
C LEU A 594 5.72 6.50 18.69
N VAL A 595 4.95 5.58 18.12
CA VAL A 595 3.53 5.80 17.79
C VAL A 595 2.75 6.18 19.05
N ASN A 596 2.82 5.37 20.11
CA ASN A 596 2.07 5.62 21.34
C ASN A 596 2.56 6.87 22.10
N LYS A 597 3.87 7.15 22.08
CA LYS A 597 4.42 8.40 22.61
C LYS A 597 3.87 9.63 21.87
N ALA A 598 3.74 9.56 20.54
CA ALA A 598 3.17 10.64 19.75
C ALA A 598 1.69 10.90 20.11
N VAL A 599 0.90 9.85 20.33
CA VAL A 599 -0.49 9.96 20.83
C VAL A 599 -0.51 10.60 22.22
N THR A 600 0.34 10.14 23.16
CA THR A 600 0.43 10.72 24.51
C THR A 600 0.80 12.22 24.47
N LEU A 601 1.73 12.60 23.59
CA LEU A 601 2.11 14.01 23.38
C LEU A 601 0.96 14.83 22.78
N CYS A 602 0.15 14.23 21.89
CA CYS A 602 -1.06 14.85 21.35
C CYS A 602 -2.05 15.14 22.49
N ASN A 603 -2.33 14.16 23.35
CA ASN A 603 -3.20 14.30 24.52
C ASN A 603 -2.69 15.34 25.54
N LEU A 604 -1.40 15.68 25.50
CA LEU A 604 -0.81 16.77 26.28
C LEU A 604 -0.88 18.14 25.57
N SER A 605 -1.46 18.24 24.37
CA SER A 605 -1.40 19.40 23.47
C SER A 605 0.03 19.81 23.07
N ARG A 606 1.01 18.88 23.15
CA ARG A 606 2.41 19.09 22.73
C ARG A 606 2.59 18.72 21.26
N TYR A 607 1.76 19.33 20.37
CA TYR A 607 1.65 18.94 18.96
C TYR A 607 2.96 18.99 18.18
N ALA A 608 3.85 19.95 18.45
CA ALA A 608 5.15 20.04 17.76
C ALA A 608 6.05 18.81 18.04
N GLU A 609 6.06 18.36 19.29
CA GLU A 609 6.82 17.17 19.70
C GLU A 609 6.15 15.88 19.24
N ALA A 610 4.81 15.84 19.29
CA ALA A 610 4.02 14.73 18.76
C ALA A 610 4.29 14.53 17.26
N LEU A 611 4.27 15.61 16.48
CA LEU A 611 4.55 15.59 15.04
C LEU A 611 5.97 15.10 14.75
N ALA A 612 6.98 15.61 15.45
CA ALA A 612 8.37 15.17 15.29
C ALA A 612 8.54 13.68 15.64
N THR A 613 7.84 13.20 16.68
CA THR A 613 7.88 11.80 17.12
C THR A 613 7.19 10.87 16.11
N ALA A 614 6.00 11.24 15.62
CA ALA A 614 5.26 10.48 14.62
C ALA A 614 6.03 10.43 13.29
N GLU A 615 6.63 11.54 12.87
CA GLU A 615 7.46 11.61 11.66
C GLU A 615 8.71 10.73 11.78
N ARG A 616 9.37 10.70 12.96
CA ARG A 616 10.48 9.77 13.25
C ARG A 616 10.01 8.33 13.14
N SER A 617 8.84 7.99 13.70
CA SER A 617 8.25 6.65 13.57
C SER A 617 8.00 6.29 12.10
N ARG A 618 7.40 7.18 11.32
CA ARG A 618 7.13 6.99 9.90
C ARG A 618 8.41 6.74 9.09
N GLN A 619 9.45 7.55 9.33
CA GLN A 619 10.75 7.40 8.65
C GLN A 619 11.42 6.07 8.98
N LEU A 620 11.46 5.69 10.27
CA LEU A 620 12.03 4.41 10.72
C LEU A 620 11.20 3.22 10.23
N ALA A 621 9.87 3.29 10.27
CA ALA A 621 9.00 2.26 9.74
C ALA A 621 9.23 2.05 8.24
N GLY A 622 9.44 3.14 7.48
CA GLY A 622 9.82 3.10 6.07
C GLY A 622 11.21 2.50 5.81
N GLN A 623 12.11 2.52 6.79
CA GLN A 623 13.45 1.93 6.69
C GLN A 623 13.48 0.46 7.13
N ILE A 624 12.79 0.13 8.23
CA ILE A 624 12.76 -1.20 8.84
C ILE A 624 11.74 -2.12 8.17
N GLY A 625 10.64 -1.55 7.66
CA GLY A 625 9.72 -2.25 6.79
C GLY A 625 8.54 -2.93 7.40
N THR A 626 7.98 -2.40 8.45
CA THR A 626 6.71 -2.87 8.97
C THR A 626 5.56 -2.02 8.40
N THR A 627 4.81 -2.55 7.43
CA THR A 627 3.63 -1.86 6.85
C THR A 627 2.60 -1.54 7.90
N PHE A 628 2.42 -2.44 8.86
CA PHE A 628 1.49 -2.23 9.97
C PHE A 628 1.88 -1.01 10.81
N ARG A 629 3.16 -0.87 11.18
CA ARG A 629 3.66 0.30 11.92
C ARG A 629 3.66 1.58 11.09
N LEU A 630 3.96 1.44 9.81
CA LEU A 630 3.86 2.56 8.88
C LEU A 630 2.40 3.06 8.78
N ALA A 631 1.43 2.13 8.72
CA ALA A 631 0.01 2.47 8.76
C ALA A 631 -0.37 3.21 10.04
N GLN A 632 0.07 2.73 11.20
CA GLN A 632 -0.18 3.39 12.48
C GLN A 632 0.46 4.79 12.53
N ALA A 633 1.69 4.96 12.04
CA ALA A 633 2.35 6.27 12.00
C ALA A 633 1.60 7.26 11.09
N HIS A 634 1.11 6.82 9.93
CA HIS A 634 0.26 7.65 9.06
C HIS A 634 -1.07 8.02 9.73
N GLY A 635 -1.71 7.08 10.43
CA GLY A 635 -2.94 7.34 11.20
C GLY A 635 -2.73 8.42 12.26
N VAL A 636 -1.66 8.32 13.05
CA VAL A 636 -1.32 9.34 14.07
C VAL A 636 -1.00 10.69 13.44
N LEU A 637 -0.27 10.72 12.31
CA LEU A 637 -0.04 11.97 11.58
C LEU A 637 -1.35 12.58 11.06
N GLY A 638 -2.26 11.75 10.54
CA GLY A 638 -3.60 12.17 10.11
C GLY A 638 -4.39 12.81 11.24
N GLN A 639 -4.38 12.19 12.43
CA GLN A 639 -5.04 12.74 13.63
C GLN A 639 -4.40 14.07 14.05
N LEU A 640 -3.07 14.15 14.14
CA LEU A 640 -2.36 15.39 14.50
C LEU A 640 -2.66 16.54 13.52
N PHE A 641 -2.74 16.25 12.23
CA PHE A 641 -3.10 17.26 11.24
C PHE A 641 -4.56 17.68 11.34
N PHE A 642 -5.46 16.76 11.68
CA PHE A 642 -6.86 17.05 11.92
C PHE A 642 -7.02 18.01 13.13
N GLU A 643 -6.42 17.68 14.28
CA GLU A 643 -6.46 18.48 15.50
C GLU A 643 -5.92 19.91 15.29
N THR A 644 -4.85 20.03 14.54
CA THR A 644 -4.20 21.33 14.26
C THR A 644 -4.82 22.09 13.08
N GLY A 645 -5.93 21.59 12.52
CA GLY A 645 -6.66 22.25 11.41
C GLY A 645 -5.99 22.11 10.03
N ARG A 646 -4.98 21.28 9.89
CA ARG A 646 -4.32 20.98 8.62
C ARG A 646 -5.05 19.86 7.87
N TRP A 647 -6.33 20.08 7.58
CA TRP A 647 -7.22 19.02 7.08
C TRP A 647 -6.82 18.43 5.73
N ASP A 648 -6.20 19.21 4.83
CA ASP A 648 -5.73 18.66 3.56
C ASP A 648 -4.56 17.67 3.78
N ASP A 649 -3.69 17.96 4.74
CA ASP A 649 -2.61 17.06 5.14
C ASP A 649 -3.16 15.80 5.83
N ALA A 650 -4.17 15.95 6.69
CA ALA A 650 -4.85 14.82 7.34
C ALA A 650 -5.45 13.85 6.31
N LEU A 651 -6.17 14.38 5.30
CA LEU A 651 -6.74 13.60 4.21
C LEU A 651 -5.64 12.87 3.42
N ALA A 652 -4.54 13.55 3.11
CA ALA A 652 -3.42 12.98 2.37
C ALA A 652 -2.74 11.83 3.14
N GLU A 653 -2.53 11.98 4.45
CA GLU A 653 -1.91 10.94 5.27
C GLU A 653 -2.83 9.73 5.44
N ILE A 654 -4.11 9.92 5.73
CA ILE A 654 -5.07 8.84 5.91
C ILE A 654 -5.29 8.04 4.61
N ASP A 655 -5.37 8.72 3.45
CA ASP A 655 -5.53 8.08 2.14
C ASP A 655 -4.26 7.32 1.68
N THR A 656 -3.13 7.56 2.32
CA THR A 656 -1.85 6.92 1.99
C THR A 656 -1.90 5.42 2.25
N VAL A 657 -2.63 4.97 3.26
CA VAL A 657 -2.67 3.56 3.70
C VAL A 657 -3.87 2.83 3.09
N PRO A 658 -3.64 1.72 2.37
CA PRO A 658 -4.71 0.85 1.90
C PRO A 658 -5.54 0.28 3.04
N MET A 659 -6.83 0.04 2.75
CA MET A 659 -7.82 -0.46 3.71
C MET A 659 -7.45 -1.79 4.36
N ASP A 660 -6.92 -2.70 3.58
CA ASP A 660 -6.53 -4.07 3.97
C ASP A 660 -5.32 -4.09 4.93
N LEU A 661 -4.60 -2.99 5.05
CA LEU A 661 -3.47 -2.83 5.95
C LEU A 661 -3.82 -2.09 7.25
N LYS A 662 -5.03 -1.56 7.36
CA LYS A 662 -5.48 -0.83 8.55
C LYS A 662 -5.98 -1.80 9.63
N GLU A 663 -5.62 -1.52 10.86
CA GLU A 663 -6.24 -2.18 12.00
C GLU A 663 -7.72 -1.77 12.10
N PRO A 664 -8.67 -2.68 12.44
CA PRO A 664 -10.09 -2.34 12.49
C PRO A 664 -10.42 -1.12 13.37
N ALA A 665 -9.77 -0.99 14.53
CA ALA A 665 -9.95 0.16 15.42
C ALA A 665 -9.44 1.46 14.78
N ALA A 666 -8.22 1.46 14.26
CA ALA A 666 -7.64 2.61 13.59
C ALA A 666 -8.48 3.03 12.36
N ALA A 667 -8.99 2.06 11.59
CA ALA A 667 -9.88 2.32 10.46
C ALA A 667 -11.17 3.06 10.88
N CYS A 668 -11.78 2.69 12.02
CA CYS A 668 -12.94 3.40 12.56
C CYS A 668 -12.62 4.87 12.86
N GLY A 669 -11.51 5.16 13.56
CA GLY A 669 -11.07 6.51 13.86
C GLY A 669 -10.76 7.33 12.60
N GLU A 670 -10.01 6.76 11.68
CA GLU A 670 -9.61 7.42 10.43
C GLU A 670 -10.81 7.74 9.53
N PHE A 671 -11.74 6.80 9.33
CA PHE A 671 -12.97 7.07 8.57
C PHE A 671 -13.88 8.07 9.28
N GLY A 672 -13.93 8.03 10.61
CA GLY A 672 -14.59 9.04 11.41
C GLY A 672 -14.03 10.43 11.12
N THR A 673 -12.71 10.59 11.17
CA THR A 673 -12.00 11.85 10.86
C THR A 673 -12.29 12.32 9.43
N LEU A 674 -12.22 11.42 8.42
CA LEU A 674 -12.57 11.75 7.04
C LEU A 674 -14.02 12.23 6.90
N ALA A 675 -14.95 11.59 7.62
CA ALA A 675 -16.35 11.97 7.62
C ALA A 675 -16.57 13.33 8.29
N VAL A 676 -15.94 13.59 9.46
CA VAL A 676 -16.00 14.89 10.16
C VAL A 676 -15.52 16.02 9.26
N ILE A 677 -14.34 15.87 8.65
CA ILE A 677 -13.80 16.87 7.70
C ILE A 677 -14.79 17.11 6.55
N SER A 678 -15.35 16.03 5.98
CA SER A 678 -16.28 16.10 4.84
C SER A 678 -17.58 16.82 5.22
N PHE A 679 -18.12 16.60 6.42
CA PHE A 679 -19.30 17.32 6.92
C PHE A 679 -19.03 18.81 7.06
N HIS A 680 -17.91 19.19 7.68
CA HIS A 680 -17.52 20.60 7.82
C HIS A 680 -17.25 21.27 6.47
N ARG A 681 -16.77 20.54 5.47
CA ARG A 681 -16.57 21.02 4.08
C ARG A 681 -17.84 21.04 3.23
N ASN A 682 -19.01 20.83 3.82
CA ASN A 682 -20.29 20.78 3.11
C ASN A 682 -20.36 19.70 2.03
N GLN A 683 -19.79 18.52 2.32
CA GLN A 683 -19.76 17.35 1.43
C GLN A 683 -20.47 16.14 2.07
N PRO A 684 -21.78 16.21 2.35
CA PRO A 684 -22.49 15.19 3.15
C PRO A 684 -22.51 13.81 2.51
N GLU A 685 -22.53 13.72 1.17
CA GLU A 685 -22.49 12.42 0.48
C GLU A 685 -21.13 11.73 0.63
N ALA A 686 -20.03 12.48 0.59
CA ALA A 686 -18.71 11.95 0.85
C ALA A 686 -18.58 11.49 2.30
N ALA A 687 -19.06 12.29 3.25
CA ALA A 687 -19.08 11.95 4.67
C ALA A 687 -19.84 10.63 4.95
N ARG A 688 -21.03 10.46 4.36
CA ARG A 688 -21.82 9.23 4.49
C ARG A 688 -21.15 8.01 3.87
N ARG A 689 -20.41 8.19 2.77
CA ARG A 689 -19.58 7.09 2.20
C ARG A 689 -18.48 6.67 3.18
N HIS A 690 -17.84 7.61 3.86
CA HIS A 690 -16.83 7.30 4.87
C HIS A 690 -17.45 6.59 6.08
N LEU A 691 -18.61 7.05 6.55
CA LEU A 691 -19.36 6.37 7.61
C LEU A 691 -19.72 4.93 7.22
N ALA A 692 -20.26 4.71 6.00
CA ALA A 692 -20.58 3.37 5.53
C ALA A 692 -19.35 2.47 5.39
N ALA A 693 -18.18 3.03 5.09
CA ALA A 693 -16.92 2.28 5.05
C ALA A 693 -16.42 1.89 6.46
N ALA A 694 -16.76 2.66 7.49
CA ALA A 694 -16.40 2.35 8.88
C ALA A 694 -17.24 1.21 9.49
N GLU A 695 -18.51 1.03 9.07
CA GLU A 695 -19.46 0.10 9.68
C GLU A 695 -18.95 -1.36 9.80
N PRO A 696 -18.38 -2.00 8.76
CA PRO A 696 -17.89 -3.36 8.88
C PRO A 696 -16.75 -3.53 9.90
N HIS A 697 -16.01 -2.46 10.17
CA HIS A 697 -14.94 -2.43 11.17
C HIS A 697 -15.53 -2.21 12.57
N ALA A 698 -16.51 -1.30 12.71
CA ALA A 698 -17.20 -1.03 13.96
C ALA A 698 -17.94 -2.27 14.46
N GLU A 699 -18.61 -3.05 13.59
CA GLU A 699 -19.27 -4.31 13.95
C GLU A 699 -18.28 -5.34 14.52
N ARG A 700 -17.06 -5.42 13.98
CA ARG A 700 -16.02 -6.33 14.48
C ARG A 700 -15.41 -5.89 15.81
N PHE A 701 -15.36 -4.60 16.04
CA PHE A 701 -14.74 -4.02 17.24
C PHE A 701 -15.68 -3.97 18.44
N GLY A 702 -16.98 -4.26 18.24
CA GLY A 702 -18.00 -4.21 19.28
C GLY A 702 -18.35 -2.78 19.69
N GLN A 703 -18.65 -2.58 21.00
CA GLN A 703 -19.09 -1.27 21.51
C GLN A 703 -17.98 -0.22 21.65
N ARG A 704 -16.71 -0.56 21.41
CA ARG A 704 -15.58 0.38 21.45
C ARG A 704 -15.50 1.18 20.16
N LEU A 705 -16.27 2.24 20.07
CA LEU A 705 -16.25 3.15 18.94
C LEU A 705 -15.30 4.31 19.21
N MET A 706 -14.43 4.60 18.25
CA MET A 706 -13.49 5.72 18.32
C MET A 706 -14.26 7.07 18.32
N PRO A 707 -13.85 8.07 19.13
CA PRO A 707 -14.51 9.38 19.20
C PRO A 707 -14.77 10.06 17.86
N PRO A 708 -13.83 10.08 16.88
CA PRO A 708 -14.10 10.67 15.57
C PRO A 708 -15.28 10.03 14.82
N LEU A 709 -15.49 8.72 14.95
CA LEU A 709 -16.63 8.05 14.32
C LEU A 709 -17.95 8.45 14.98
N LEU A 710 -17.97 8.58 16.31
CA LEU A 710 -19.15 9.02 17.07
C LEU A 710 -19.49 10.48 16.76
N LEU A 711 -18.49 11.36 16.70
CA LEU A 711 -18.66 12.75 16.26
C LEU A 711 -19.22 12.84 14.86
N ALA A 712 -18.71 12.03 13.92
CA ALA A 712 -19.22 11.98 12.56
C ALA A 712 -20.68 11.53 12.48
N ARG A 713 -21.07 10.51 13.26
CA ARG A 713 -22.47 10.05 13.36
C ARG A 713 -23.37 11.12 13.95
N SER A 714 -22.89 11.79 15.00
CA SER A 714 -23.62 12.91 15.62
C SER A 714 -23.82 14.07 14.63
N LEU A 715 -22.78 14.45 13.88
CA LEU A 715 -22.85 15.48 12.83
C LEU A 715 -23.83 15.11 11.71
N ASP A 716 -23.88 13.83 11.29
CA ASP A 716 -24.87 13.39 10.28
C ASP A 716 -26.31 13.61 10.78
N ARG A 717 -26.60 13.30 12.05
CA ARG A 717 -27.92 13.55 12.67
C ARG A 717 -28.20 15.03 12.82
N GLU A 718 -27.21 15.81 13.25
CA GLU A 718 -27.37 17.27 13.40
C GLU A 718 -27.65 17.94 12.05
N GLN A 719 -26.91 17.57 10.96
CA GLN A 719 -27.17 18.10 9.62
C GLN A 719 -28.49 17.62 9.01
N ALA A 720 -28.99 16.45 9.42
CA ALA A 720 -30.33 15.98 9.06
C ALA A 720 -31.44 16.74 9.80
N GLY A 721 -31.11 17.66 10.73
CA GLY A 721 -32.06 18.50 11.46
C GLY A 721 -32.48 17.94 12.81
N SER A 722 -31.93 16.81 13.28
CA SER A 722 -32.24 16.20 14.57
C SER A 722 -31.12 16.38 15.59
N SER A 723 -31.07 17.52 16.29
CA SER A 723 -30.09 17.73 17.37
C SER A 723 -30.33 16.80 18.58
N VAL A 724 -31.55 16.26 18.74
CA VAL A 724 -31.89 15.29 19.81
C VAL A 724 -31.18 13.96 19.51
N ASP A 725 -31.37 13.41 18.29
CA ASP A 725 -30.72 12.17 17.91
C ASP A 725 -29.19 12.33 17.90
N ALA A 726 -28.67 13.51 17.53
CA ALA A 726 -27.25 13.82 17.58
C ALA A 726 -26.70 13.75 19.03
N LEU A 727 -27.44 14.27 20.01
CA LEU A 727 -27.08 14.18 21.43
C LEU A 727 -27.15 12.73 21.93
N GLU A 728 -28.19 11.99 21.56
CA GLU A 728 -28.33 10.57 21.93
C GLU A 728 -27.16 9.72 21.50
N VAL A 729 -26.63 9.93 20.30
CA VAL A 729 -25.41 9.22 19.79
C VAL A 729 -24.23 9.42 20.74
N LEU A 730 -24.02 10.65 21.26
CA LEU A 730 -22.89 10.95 22.12
C LEU A 730 -23.11 10.46 23.55
N THR A 731 -24.34 10.67 24.11
CA THR A 731 -24.65 10.27 25.48
C THR A 731 -24.70 8.76 25.64
N ALA A 732 -25.24 8.02 24.67
CA ALA A 732 -25.21 6.56 24.70
C ALA A 732 -23.78 5.99 24.74
N ALA A 733 -22.83 6.67 24.14
CA ALA A 733 -21.42 6.29 24.22
C ALA A 733 -20.79 6.63 25.59
N LEU A 734 -21.25 7.74 26.23
CA LEU A 734 -20.75 8.17 27.54
C LEU A 734 -21.35 7.35 28.70
N ASP A 735 -22.54 6.75 28.53
CA ASP A 735 -23.19 5.89 29.55
C ASP A 735 -22.57 4.47 29.59
N GLY A 736 -21.82 4.07 28.59
CA GLY A 736 -21.01 2.86 28.61
C GLY A 736 -19.86 3.03 29.60
N SER A 737 -19.52 1.99 30.36
CA SER A 737 -18.34 1.98 31.26
C SER A 737 -17.05 2.03 30.45
N PHE A 738 -16.74 3.21 29.91
CA PHE A 738 -15.43 3.46 29.32
C PHE A 738 -14.48 3.85 30.44
N ASP A 739 -13.57 2.95 30.80
CA ASP A 739 -12.44 3.26 31.71
C ASP A 739 -11.39 4.17 31.00
N ASP A 740 -11.59 4.52 29.73
CA ASP A 740 -10.71 5.39 28.95
C ASP A 740 -11.15 6.85 29.04
N ILE A 741 -10.68 7.51 30.09
CA ILE A 741 -11.02 8.91 30.40
C ILE A 741 -10.49 9.89 29.31
N GLY A 742 -9.38 9.59 28.66
CA GLY A 742 -8.73 10.50 27.70
C GLY A 742 -9.45 10.68 26.37
N GLU A 743 -10.15 9.66 25.88
CA GLU A 743 -10.81 9.68 24.56
C GLU A 743 -12.25 10.23 24.59
N THR A 744 -12.87 10.33 25.77
CA THR A 744 -14.26 10.80 25.92
C THR A 744 -14.41 12.31 26.08
N GLU A 745 -13.34 13.03 26.36
CA GLU A 745 -13.38 14.49 26.63
C GLU A 745 -13.89 15.30 25.44
N GLU A 746 -13.51 14.91 24.21
CA GLU A 746 -13.96 15.58 22.99
C GLU A 746 -15.47 15.41 22.78
N LEU A 747 -16.01 14.24 23.10
CA LEU A 747 -17.44 13.95 23.00
C LEU A 747 -18.25 14.76 24.01
N LEU A 748 -17.71 14.96 25.22
CA LEU A 748 -18.39 15.70 26.29
C LEU A 748 -18.67 17.16 25.92
N ALA A 749 -17.69 17.88 25.36
CA ALA A 749 -17.82 19.27 24.96
C ALA A 749 -18.90 19.46 23.87
N ASP A 750 -18.93 18.57 22.87
CA ASP A 750 -19.97 18.57 21.85
C ASP A 750 -21.35 18.16 22.38
N ALA A 751 -21.40 17.20 23.30
CA ALA A 751 -22.66 16.82 23.95
C ALA A 751 -23.24 17.97 24.78
N VAL A 752 -22.41 18.75 25.51
CA VAL A 752 -22.85 19.97 26.19
C VAL A 752 -23.42 20.99 25.21
N ARG A 753 -22.75 21.24 24.10
CA ARG A 753 -23.19 22.13 23.02
C ARG A 753 -24.59 21.75 22.51
N LEU A 754 -24.76 20.46 22.18
CA LEU A 754 -26.06 19.96 21.72
C LEU A 754 -27.18 20.04 22.80
N ALA A 755 -26.87 19.67 24.04
CA ALA A 755 -27.83 19.75 25.16
C ALA A 755 -28.29 21.20 25.36
N VAL A 756 -27.39 22.18 25.36
CA VAL A 756 -27.72 23.61 25.43
C VAL A 756 -28.61 24.04 24.27
N ARG A 757 -28.25 23.58 23.05
CA ARG A 757 -29.01 23.93 21.83
C ARG A 757 -30.46 23.43 21.83
N ILE A 758 -30.72 22.22 22.37
CA ILE A 758 -32.07 21.68 22.47
C ILE A 758 -32.82 22.15 23.75
N GLY A 759 -32.16 22.86 24.66
CA GLY A 759 -32.72 23.38 25.89
C GLY A 759 -32.75 22.34 27.02
N ASP A 760 -32.06 21.22 26.92
CA ASP A 760 -31.96 20.23 28.02
C ASP A 760 -30.94 20.69 29.07
N LYS A 761 -31.39 21.49 30.01
CA LYS A 761 -30.57 22.05 31.07
C LYS A 761 -30.00 21.01 32.02
N THR A 762 -30.73 19.92 32.25
CA THR A 762 -30.32 18.88 33.20
C THR A 762 -29.12 18.13 32.67
N THR A 763 -29.20 17.67 31.42
CA THR A 763 -28.10 16.98 30.73
C THR A 763 -26.91 17.93 30.55
N ALA A 764 -27.14 19.19 30.13
CA ALA A 764 -26.05 20.17 29.98
C ALA A 764 -25.29 20.41 31.29
N GLN A 765 -25.99 20.56 32.43
CA GLN A 765 -25.35 20.75 33.73
C GLN A 765 -24.58 19.50 34.20
N THR A 766 -25.16 18.32 34.01
CA THR A 766 -24.52 17.06 34.38
C THR A 766 -23.20 16.85 33.61
N LEU A 767 -23.26 17.01 32.28
CA LEU A 767 -22.07 16.86 31.41
C LEU A 767 -21.02 17.94 31.71
N THR A 768 -21.43 19.19 31.95
CA THR A 768 -20.50 20.27 32.35
C THR A 768 -19.81 19.93 33.69
N GLY A 769 -20.54 19.31 34.63
CA GLY A 769 -19.94 18.81 35.86
C GLY A 769 -18.87 17.75 35.64
N GLN A 770 -19.09 16.86 34.70
CA GLN A 770 -18.10 15.84 34.30
C GLN A 770 -16.84 16.47 33.65
N VAL A 771 -17.03 17.40 32.68
CA VAL A 771 -15.91 18.14 32.06
C VAL A 771 -15.10 18.90 33.11
N ALA A 772 -15.76 19.57 34.04
CA ALA A 772 -15.12 20.30 35.15
C ALA A 772 -14.36 19.36 36.10
N ALA A 773 -14.84 18.13 36.29
CA ALA A 773 -14.14 17.13 37.09
C ALA A 773 -12.83 16.68 36.43
N LEU A 774 -12.84 16.43 35.13
CA LEU A 774 -11.66 16.07 34.34
C LEU A 774 -10.62 17.19 34.32
N ALA A 775 -11.05 18.43 34.16
CA ALA A 775 -10.14 19.59 34.14
C ALA A 775 -9.57 19.95 35.53
N ARG A 776 -10.10 19.36 36.62
CA ARG A 776 -9.74 19.73 38.01
C ARG A 776 -8.28 19.33 38.31
N GLY A 777 -7.44 20.34 38.46
CA GLY A 777 -5.98 20.15 38.72
C GLY A 777 -5.18 19.87 37.47
N SER A 778 -5.81 19.72 36.32
CA SER A 778 -5.11 19.55 35.06
C SER A 778 -4.41 20.83 34.61
N GLN A 779 -3.19 20.67 34.07
CA GLN A 779 -2.43 21.73 33.40
C GLN A 779 -2.52 21.65 31.88
N ILE A 780 -3.34 20.74 31.36
CA ILE A 780 -3.47 20.51 29.92
C ILE A 780 -4.36 21.60 29.32
N PRO A 781 -3.88 22.36 28.33
CA PRO A 781 -4.60 23.54 27.81
C PRO A 781 -5.99 23.25 27.26
N HIS A 782 -6.16 22.16 26.49
CA HIS A 782 -7.46 21.82 25.90
C HIS A 782 -8.47 21.36 26.95
N GLN A 783 -8.06 20.68 28.04
CA GLN A 783 -8.96 20.29 29.13
C GLN A 783 -9.52 21.51 29.86
N GLN A 784 -8.67 22.50 30.14
CA GLN A 784 -9.08 23.77 30.71
C GLN A 784 -10.02 24.52 29.77
N ALA A 785 -9.71 24.53 28.46
CA ALA A 785 -10.55 25.13 27.44
C ALA A 785 -11.94 24.48 27.35
N ASN A 786 -12.03 23.14 27.37
CA ASN A 786 -13.26 22.39 27.35
C ASN A 786 -14.14 22.73 28.56
N ALA A 787 -13.54 22.86 29.77
CA ALA A 787 -14.28 23.21 30.97
C ALA A 787 -14.83 24.67 30.94
N LEU A 788 -14.02 25.61 30.44
CA LEU A 788 -14.45 26.99 30.23
C LEU A 788 -15.53 27.09 29.17
N TYR A 789 -15.38 26.40 28.04
CA TYR A 789 -16.36 26.37 26.95
C TYR A 789 -17.72 25.82 27.42
N SER A 790 -17.71 24.66 28.08
CA SER A 790 -18.91 24.02 28.60
C SER A 790 -19.63 24.90 29.61
N ARG A 791 -18.91 25.51 30.57
CA ARG A 791 -19.44 26.46 31.55
C ARG A 791 -20.02 27.71 30.89
N GLY A 792 -19.25 28.31 29.95
CA GLY A 792 -19.69 29.52 29.24
C GLY A 792 -20.95 29.31 28.41
N LEU A 793 -21.13 28.12 27.82
CA LEU A 793 -22.36 27.76 27.10
C LEU A 793 -23.57 27.67 28.04
N VAL A 794 -23.42 26.99 29.18
CA VAL A 794 -24.52 26.80 30.17
C VAL A 794 -24.89 28.11 30.84
N ASP A 795 -23.90 28.92 31.23
CA ASP A 795 -24.06 30.18 31.91
C ASP A 795 -24.37 31.34 30.97
N ARG A 796 -24.27 31.15 29.64
CA ARG A 796 -24.43 32.19 28.61
C ARG A 796 -23.46 33.37 28.84
N ASP A 797 -22.24 33.06 29.29
CA ASP A 797 -21.20 34.04 29.60
C ASP A 797 -20.18 34.20 28.48
N HIS A 798 -20.30 35.33 27.75
CA HIS A 798 -19.40 35.63 26.65
C HIS A 798 -17.94 35.79 27.08
N ALA A 799 -17.66 36.31 28.29
CA ALA A 799 -16.30 36.50 28.75
C ALA A 799 -15.60 35.16 29.01
N VAL A 800 -16.30 34.19 29.60
CA VAL A 800 -15.80 32.83 29.81
C VAL A 800 -15.60 32.11 28.48
N LEU A 801 -16.48 32.31 27.49
CA LEU A 801 -16.33 31.75 26.14
C LEU A 801 -15.14 32.35 25.38
N LEU A 802 -14.85 33.63 25.55
CA LEU A 802 -13.65 34.25 24.96
C LEU A 802 -12.37 33.73 25.62
N GLU A 803 -12.40 33.51 26.96
CA GLU A 803 -11.28 32.85 27.64
C GLU A 803 -11.08 31.41 27.11
N ALA A 804 -12.16 30.64 26.89
CA ALA A 804 -12.10 29.33 26.30
C ALA A 804 -11.46 29.38 24.87
N ALA A 805 -11.87 30.34 24.04
CA ALA A 805 -11.32 30.55 22.71
C ALA A 805 -9.81 30.86 22.74
N GLN A 806 -9.36 31.63 23.73
CA GLN A 806 -7.94 31.92 23.93
C GLN A 806 -7.17 30.65 24.34
N ARG A 807 -7.71 29.84 25.26
CA ARG A 807 -7.09 28.57 25.67
C ARG A 807 -7.01 27.55 24.52
N TYR A 808 -8.05 27.47 23.68
CA TYR A 808 -8.00 26.65 22.47
C TYR A 808 -6.94 27.15 21.46
N ALA A 809 -6.74 28.47 21.35
CA ALA A 809 -5.66 29.01 20.54
C ALA A 809 -4.27 28.62 21.08
N GLU A 810 -4.09 28.69 22.41
CA GLU A 810 -2.87 28.23 23.10
C GLU A 810 -2.67 26.71 22.94
N ALA A 811 -3.74 25.93 22.95
CA ALA A 811 -3.71 24.51 22.67
C ALA A 811 -3.46 24.16 21.20
N GLY A 812 -3.56 25.10 20.27
CA GLY A 812 -3.40 24.86 18.83
C GLY A 812 -4.58 24.16 18.17
N GLN A 813 -5.80 24.28 18.75
CA GLN A 813 -7.03 23.63 18.27
C GLN A 813 -7.98 24.65 17.60
N PRO A 814 -7.90 24.84 16.28
CA PRO A 814 -8.65 25.91 15.61
C PRO A 814 -10.17 25.64 15.52
N LEU A 815 -10.63 24.38 15.34
CA LEU A 815 -12.06 24.10 15.23
C LEU A 815 -12.82 24.38 16.54
N PRO A 816 -12.40 23.88 17.72
CA PRO A 816 -13.00 24.26 19.00
C PRO A 816 -12.91 25.76 19.29
N ARG A 817 -11.79 26.41 18.91
CA ARG A 817 -11.65 27.86 19.02
C ARG A 817 -12.73 28.62 18.24
N ALA A 818 -12.99 28.23 17.00
CA ALA A 818 -14.01 28.85 16.16
C ALA A 818 -15.41 28.73 16.78
N ARG A 819 -15.72 27.54 17.31
CA ARG A 819 -16.99 27.27 18.01
C ARG A 819 -17.16 28.12 19.30
N ALA A 820 -16.07 28.28 20.07
CA ALA A 820 -16.09 29.12 21.25
C ALA A 820 -16.31 30.63 20.92
N LEU A 821 -15.67 31.12 19.86
CA LEU A 821 -15.87 32.48 19.35
C LEU A 821 -17.29 32.68 18.82
N GLU A 822 -17.83 31.72 18.09
CA GLU A 822 -19.24 31.75 17.64
C GLU A 822 -20.22 31.87 18.81
N ALA A 823 -20.10 31.00 19.79
CA ALA A 823 -20.96 31.03 20.98
C ALA A 823 -20.81 32.35 21.78
N ALA A 824 -19.58 32.87 21.88
CA ALA A 824 -19.35 34.16 22.51
C ALA A 824 -20.04 35.31 21.74
N ALA A 825 -19.99 35.31 20.43
CA ALA A 825 -20.62 36.30 19.57
C ALA A 825 -22.17 36.23 19.72
N GLU A 826 -22.76 35.04 19.80
CA GLU A 826 -24.20 34.84 20.08
C GLU A 826 -24.60 35.44 21.43
N CYS A 827 -23.83 35.19 22.50
CA CYS A 827 -24.08 35.76 23.81
C CYS A 827 -23.98 37.30 23.81
N LEU A 828 -23.04 37.88 23.05
CA LEU A 828 -22.92 39.34 22.89
C LEU A 828 -24.13 39.96 22.17
N VAL A 829 -24.74 39.24 21.22
CA VAL A 829 -26.00 39.65 20.57
C VAL A 829 -27.15 39.72 21.62
N GLU A 830 -27.21 38.71 22.50
CA GLU A 830 -28.26 38.67 23.55
C GLU A 830 -28.15 39.82 24.56
N VAL A 831 -26.95 40.29 24.87
CA VAL A 831 -26.71 41.44 25.73
C VAL A 831 -26.67 42.76 24.95
N GLU A 832 -27.15 42.76 23.71
CA GLU A 832 -27.27 43.92 22.80
C GLU A 832 -25.92 44.59 22.43
N ASP A 833 -24.78 43.99 22.73
CA ASP A 833 -23.47 44.46 22.28
C ASP A 833 -23.17 44.01 20.83
N ARG A 834 -23.83 44.65 19.88
CA ARG A 834 -23.65 44.35 18.44
C ARG A 834 -22.27 44.67 17.90
N ALA A 835 -21.53 45.60 18.50
CA ALA A 835 -20.20 45.95 18.07
C ALA A 835 -19.19 44.87 18.47
N GLY A 836 -19.26 44.43 19.73
CA GLY A 836 -18.49 43.28 20.24
C GLY A 836 -18.82 41.99 19.49
N ALA A 837 -20.13 41.70 19.33
CA ALA A 837 -20.58 40.52 18.59
C ALA A 837 -20.02 40.47 17.18
N ARG A 838 -20.01 41.62 16.45
CA ARG A 838 -19.46 41.67 15.11
C ARG A 838 -17.95 41.37 15.07
N LEU A 839 -17.17 41.93 16.03
CA LEU A 839 -15.71 41.72 16.08
C LEU A 839 -15.37 40.25 16.33
N VAL A 840 -16.07 39.62 17.30
CA VAL A 840 -15.87 38.20 17.63
C VAL A 840 -16.36 37.28 16.51
N PHE A 841 -17.48 37.59 15.85
CA PHE A 841 -17.97 36.91 14.68
C PHE A 841 -16.98 36.94 13.54
N GLU A 842 -16.35 38.10 13.23
CA GLU A 842 -15.33 38.19 12.20
C GLU A 842 -14.12 37.27 12.51
N GLN A 843 -13.71 37.16 13.79
CA GLN A 843 -12.65 36.23 14.20
C GLN A 843 -13.07 34.75 14.03
N ALA A 844 -14.30 34.38 14.33
CA ALA A 844 -14.81 33.04 14.11
C ALA A 844 -14.79 32.68 12.61
N ILE A 845 -15.23 33.60 11.77
CA ILE A 845 -15.22 33.46 10.31
C ILE A 845 -13.79 33.24 9.78
N GLU A 846 -12.81 34.01 10.25
CA GLU A 846 -11.40 33.83 9.83
C GLU A 846 -10.88 32.41 10.14
N VAL A 847 -11.24 31.87 11.30
CA VAL A 847 -10.81 30.50 11.67
C VAL A 847 -11.54 29.45 10.82
N TYR A 848 -12.86 29.59 10.59
CA TYR A 848 -13.59 28.67 9.71
C TYR A 848 -13.10 28.73 8.26
N GLU A 849 -12.71 29.92 7.76
CA GLU A 849 -12.08 30.07 6.44
C GLU A 849 -10.72 29.38 6.37
N PHE A 850 -9.90 29.53 7.41
CA PHE A 850 -8.62 28.81 7.53
C PHE A 850 -8.80 27.29 7.43
N LEU A 851 -9.82 26.74 8.10
CA LEU A 851 -10.14 25.31 8.08
C LEU A 851 -10.76 24.85 6.75
N GLY A 852 -11.31 25.77 5.95
CA GLY A 852 -12.15 25.43 4.81
C GLY A 852 -13.50 24.80 5.22
N ALA A 853 -14.02 25.16 6.41
CA ALA A 853 -15.27 24.67 7.00
C ALA A 853 -16.51 25.36 6.37
N GLU A 854 -16.80 25.07 5.12
CA GLU A 854 -17.84 25.74 4.33
C GLU A 854 -19.25 25.57 4.92
N ALA A 855 -19.56 24.42 5.53
CA ALA A 855 -20.85 24.18 6.17
C ALA A 855 -21.05 25.13 7.36
N ASP A 856 -20.03 25.27 8.22
CA ASP A 856 -20.06 26.17 9.37
C ASP A 856 -20.11 27.63 8.92
N LEU A 857 -19.32 28.02 7.95
CA LEU A 857 -19.34 29.36 7.36
C LEU A 857 -20.75 29.75 6.87
N ASN A 858 -21.41 28.86 6.14
CA ASN A 858 -22.74 29.11 5.61
C ASN A 858 -23.77 29.22 6.74
N ARG A 859 -23.68 28.32 7.73
CA ARG A 859 -24.57 28.31 8.90
C ARG A 859 -24.43 29.59 9.74
N VAL A 860 -23.22 29.89 10.15
CA VAL A 860 -22.91 31.04 11.03
C VAL A 860 -23.26 32.38 10.33
N GLN A 861 -22.91 32.50 9.02
CA GLN A 861 -23.29 33.69 8.27
C GLN A 861 -24.82 33.84 8.10
N ALA A 862 -25.55 32.74 7.96
CA ALA A 862 -27.01 32.77 7.89
C ALA A 862 -27.61 33.21 9.21
N GLU A 863 -27.10 32.70 10.33
CA GLU A 863 -27.57 33.03 11.67
C GLU A 863 -27.33 34.50 12.04
N PHE A 864 -26.09 34.98 11.87
CA PHE A 864 -25.75 36.38 12.20
C PHE A 864 -26.41 37.39 11.27
N ARG A 865 -26.78 37.02 10.04
CA ARG A 865 -27.64 37.85 9.19
C ARG A 865 -29.02 38.06 9.82
N SER A 866 -29.58 37.09 10.54
CA SER A 866 -30.87 37.23 11.24
C SER A 866 -30.79 38.27 12.34
N TYR A 867 -29.63 38.45 12.99
CA TYR A 867 -29.34 39.47 13.98
C TYR A 867 -28.97 40.84 13.38
N GLY A 868 -29.00 40.96 12.04
CA GLY A 868 -28.63 42.19 11.32
C GLY A 868 -27.11 42.43 11.23
N ILE A 869 -26.29 41.49 11.68
CA ILE A 869 -24.85 41.56 11.57
C ILE A 869 -24.42 40.99 10.19
N ARG A 870 -23.78 41.83 9.39
CA ARG A 870 -23.26 41.46 8.08
C ARG A 870 -21.75 41.66 8.09
N ARG A 871 -21.05 40.82 7.36
CA ARG A 871 -19.62 40.97 7.14
C ARG A 871 -19.32 42.31 6.47
N GLY A 872 -18.30 43.04 6.92
CA GLY A 872 -17.91 44.35 6.37
C GLY A 872 -17.39 44.25 4.93
N PRO A 873 -17.26 45.38 4.20
CA PRO A 873 -16.88 45.42 2.79
C PRO A 873 -15.45 44.94 2.49
N HIS A 874 -14.62 44.63 3.49
CA HIS A 874 -13.26 44.12 3.30
C HIS A 874 -13.12 42.62 3.18
N SER A 875 -14.21 41.87 3.20
CA SER A 875 -14.16 40.43 3.05
C SER A 875 -14.41 40.01 1.59
N LYS A 876 -13.47 40.37 0.70
CA LYS A 876 -13.34 39.74 -0.61
C LYS A 876 -12.36 38.56 -0.52
N HIS A 877 -12.62 37.57 0.29
CA HIS A 877 -12.00 36.27 0.09
C HIS A 877 -13.08 35.18 0.10
N ARG A 878 -14.00 35.26 -0.85
CA ARG A 878 -14.51 34.06 -1.49
C ARG A 878 -13.27 33.45 -2.13
N ARG A 879 -12.67 32.43 -1.55
CA ARG A 879 -11.58 31.73 -2.22
C ARG A 879 -12.08 31.46 -3.63
N ALA A 880 -11.43 32.00 -4.61
CA ALA A 880 -11.73 31.73 -6.00
C ALA A 880 -11.66 30.21 -6.16
N GLN A 881 -12.56 29.60 -6.90
CA GLN A 881 -12.50 28.15 -7.16
C GLN A 881 -11.32 27.81 -8.09
N SER A 882 -10.70 28.80 -8.70
CA SER A 882 -9.52 28.68 -9.56
C SER A 882 -8.65 29.92 -9.45
N GLY A 883 -7.40 29.81 -9.83
CA GLY A 883 -6.38 30.88 -9.77
C GLY A 883 -5.68 30.99 -8.40
N TRP A 884 -4.74 31.93 -8.29
CA TRP A 884 -3.88 32.09 -7.11
C TRP A 884 -4.63 32.34 -5.80
N GLU A 885 -5.76 33.02 -5.87
CA GLU A 885 -6.60 33.31 -4.70
C GLU A 885 -7.34 32.05 -4.19
N SER A 886 -7.28 30.94 -4.92
CA SER A 886 -7.82 29.65 -4.52
C SER A 886 -6.80 28.81 -3.74
N LEU A 887 -5.51 29.17 -3.78
CA LEU A 887 -4.45 28.43 -3.09
C LEU A 887 -4.54 28.62 -1.58
N THR A 888 -4.33 27.52 -0.85
CA THR A 888 -4.17 27.56 0.62
C THR A 888 -2.80 28.13 1.00
N ASP A 889 -2.62 28.55 2.25
CA ASP A 889 -1.33 29.02 2.73
C ASP A 889 -0.22 28.00 2.54
N MET A 890 -0.54 26.71 2.72
CA MET A 890 0.42 25.63 2.48
C MET A 890 0.72 25.48 0.98
N GLU A 891 -0.30 25.54 0.12
CA GLU A 891 -0.12 25.50 -1.33
C GLU A 891 0.68 26.72 -1.83
N LEU A 892 0.48 27.91 -1.25
CA LEU A 892 1.30 29.10 -1.53
C LEU A 892 2.76 28.90 -1.12
N ARG A 893 3.00 28.31 0.06
CA ARG A 893 4.36 27.98 0.50
C ARG A 893 5.00 26.93 -0.39
N VAL A 894 4.25 25.91 -0.80
CA VAL A 894 4.74 24.89 -1.75
C VAL A 894 5.03 25.54 -3.11
N ALA A 895 4.13 26.41 -3.63
CA ALA A 895 4.33 27.12 -4.89
C ALA A 895 5.58 28.03 -4.89
N ALA A 896 5.84 28.72 -3.77
CA ALA A 896 7.06 29.52 -3.59
C ALA A 896 8.33 28.66 -3.62
N LEU A 897 8.31 27.49 -2.98
CA LEU A 897 9.45 26.57 -2.99
C LEU A 897 9.61 25.86 -4.36
N VAL A 898 8.52 25.67 -5.09
CA VAL A 898 8.54 25.24 -6.50
C VAL A 898 9.20 26.31 -7.39
N GLU A 899 8.95 27.60 -7.13
CA GLU A 899 9.61 28.71 -7.81
C GLU A 899 11.12 28.74 -7.53
N GLU A 900 11.55 28.45 -6.29
CA GLU A 900 12.97 28.30 -5.93
C GLU A 900 13.65 27.10 -6.63
N GLY A 901 12.91 26.28 -7.35
CA GLY A 901 13.41 25.10 -8.08
C GLY A 901 13.61 23.86 -7.22
N LEU A 902 13.14 23.84 -5.96
CA LEU A 902 13.28 22.69 -5.07
C LEU A 902 12.43 21.53 -5.58
N SER A 903 12.95 20.29 -5.50
CA SER A 903 12.21 19.07 -5.76
C SER A 903 11.19 18.76 -4.63
N ASN A 904 10.21 17.90 -4.87
CA ASN A 904 9.24 17.50 -3.83
C ASN A 904 9.91 16.93 -2.57
N PRO A 905 11.00 16.13 -2.64
CA PRO A 905 11.76 15.71 -1.47
C PRO A 905 12.35 16.88 -0.66
N GLU A 906 12.91 17.88 -1.34
CA GLU A 906 13.51 19.05 -0.68
C GLU A 906 12.45 19.94 -0.04
N ILE A 907 11.31 20.13 -0.72
CA ILE A 907 10.13 20.83 -0.18
C ILE A 907 9.60 20.08 1.04
N ALA A 908 9.47 18.75 0.95
CA ALA A 908 9.04 17.90 2.05
C ALA A 908 9.94 18.05 3.28
N ALA A 909 11.26 18.01 3.08
CA ALA A 909 12.24 18.22 4.16
C ALA A 909 12.12 19.63 4.77
N ARG A 910 11.91 20.65 3.94
CA ARG A 910 11.86 22.06 4.39
C ARG A 910 10.56 22.43 5.09
N LEU A 911 9.45 21.77 4.73
CA LEU A 911 8.13 22.00 5.34
C LEU A 911 7.74 20.96 6.40
N VAL A 912 8.61 19.98 6.64
CA VAL A 912 8.35 18.84 7.56
C VAL A 912 7.06 18.10 7.15
N LEU A 913 6.96 17.80 5.85
CA LEU A 913 5.86 17.09 5.23
C LEU A 913 6.34 15.77 4.63
N SER A 914 5.40 14.84 4.34
CA SER A 914 5.72 13.70 3.50
C SER A 914 5.92 14.16 2.04
N ARG A 915 6.78 13.46 1.29
CA ARG A 915 6.95 13.72 -0.16
C ARG A 915 5.61 13.59 -0.90
N ARG A 916 4.76 12.69 -0.46
CA ARG A 916 3.44 12.42 -1.00
C ARG A 916 2.47 13.57 -0.71
N THR A 917 2.51 14.12 0.50
CA THR A 917 1.75 15.32 0.87
C THR A 917 2.13 16.50 -0.02
N VAL A 918 3.43 16.70 -0.26
CA VAL A 918 3.90 17.74 -1.20
C VAL A 918 3.43 17.46 -2.62
N SER A 919 3.47 16.21 -3.08
CA SER A 919 2.95 15.83 -4.41
C SER A 919 1.45 16.10 -4.53
N ALA A 920 0.67 15.82 -3.49
CA ALA A 920 -0.76 16.15 -3.45
C ALA A 920 -0.99 17.67 -3.52
N HIS A 921 -0.23 18.47 -2.75
CA HIS A 921 -0.30 19.93 -2.84
C HIS A 921 0.07 20.44 -4.23
N VAL A 922 1.13 19.95 -4.84
CA VAL A 922 1.51 20.33 -6.22
C VAL A 922 0.39 20.00 -7.21
N SER A 923 -0.24 18.84 -7.10
CA SER A 923 -1.37 18.45 -7.96
C SER A 923 -2.59 19.37 -7.76
N HIS A 924 -2.89 19.74 -6.51
CA HIS A 924 -3.96 20.71 -6.21
C HIS A 924 -3.64 22.10 -6.76
N ILE A 925 -2.38 22.55 -6.64
CA ILE A 925 -1.92 23.81 -7.21
C ILE A 925 -2.09 23.82 -8.72
N LEU A 926 -1.64 22.78 -9.41
CA LEU A 926 -1.81 22.61 -10.87
C LEU A 926 -3.28 22.75 -11.29
N LYS A 927 -4.17 22.03 -10.59
CA LYS A 927 -5.61 22.06 -10.83
C LYS A 927 -6.24 23.41 -10.54
N LYS A 928 -5.87 24.07 -9.44
CA LYS A 928 -6.41 25.37 -9.02
C LYS A 928 -5.94 26.51 -9.90
N LEU A 929 -4.70 26.45 -10.38
CA LEU A 929 -4.13 27.44 -11.30
C LEU A 929 -4.47 27.17 -12.76
N ASP A 930 -5.10 26.04 -13.08
CA ASP A 930 -5.39 25.57 -14.44
C ASP A 930 -4.12 25.53 -15.31
N VAL A 931 -3.04 25.00 -14.73
CA VAL A 931 -1.74 24.83 -15.41
C VAL A 931 -1.38 23.35 -15.46
N ALA A 932 -0.67 22.95 -16.52
CA ALA A 932 -0.41 21.54 -16.80
C ALA A 932 0.90 21.04 -16.16
N THR A 933 1.85 21.94 -15.89
CA THR A 933 3.19 21.54 -15.46
C THR A 933 3.71 22.33 -14.26
N ARG A 934 4.58 21.68 -13.48
CA ARG A 934 5.31 22.30 -12.36
C ARG A 934 6.11 23.54 -12.79
N ALA A 935 6.69 23.54 -14.00
CA ALA A 935 7.41 24.66 -14.55
C ALA A 935 6.49 25.87 -14.80
N GLU A 936 5.23 25.64 -15.13
CA GLU A 936 4.23 26.71 -15.26
C GLU A 936 3.84 27.27 -13.90
N VAL A 937 3.75 26.44 -12.84
CA VAL A 937 3.57 26.92 -11.46
C VAL A 937 4.73 27.83 -11.05
N ALA A 938 5.98 27.40 -11.29
CA ALA A 938 7.17 28.21 -11.00
C ALA A 938 7.14 29.55 -11.76
N ARG A 939 6.77 29.53 -13.05
CA ARG A 939 6.66 30.73 -13.88
C ARG A 939 5.56 31.67 -13.38
N GLU A 940 4.40 31.15 -13.08
CA GLU A 940 3.25 31.93 -12.56
C GLU A 940 3.58 32.53 -11.19
N SER A 941 4.26 31.79 -10.31
CA SER A 941 4.73 32.27 -9.00
C SER A 941 5.73 33.44 -9.18
N ALA A 942 6.71 33.28 -10.06
CA ALA A 942 7.71 34.31 -10.36
C ALA A 942 7.11 35.59 -10.99
N LEU A 943 6.08 35.44 -11.83
CA LEU A 943 5.37 36.60 -12.40
C LEU A 943 4.63 37.38 -11.31
N ARG A 944 4.02 36.71 -10.35
CA ARG A 944 3.32 37.35 -9.25
C ARG A 944 4.26 38.04 -8.27
N ALA A 945 5.39 37.41 -7.95
CA ALA A 945 6.42 38.04 -7.09
C ALA A 945 6.98 39.32 -7.65
N ARG A 946 6.89 39.55 -8.96
CA ARG A 946 7.35 40.79 -9.67
C ARG A 946 6.30 41.86 -9.80
N THR A 947 5.03 41.60 -9.51
CA THR A 947 3.94 42.56 -9.55
C THR A 947 3.66 43.02 -8.11
N PRO A 948 4.14 44.23 -7.69
CA PRO A 948 3.80 44.74 -6.37
C PRO A 948 2.31 45.03 -6.31
N GLN A 949 1.65 44.57 -5.22
CA GLN A 949 0.27 44.91 -4.88
C GLN A 949 0.11 46.40 -4.59
#